data_5637f15d372aa4e369fe667d4a0e0e34
#
_entry.id   5637f15d372aa4e369fe667d4a0e0e34
#
_cell.length_a   1.000
_cell.length_b   1.000
_cell.length_c   1.000
_cell.angle_alpha   90.00
_cell.angle_beta   90.00
_cell.angle_gamma   90.00
#
_symmetry.space_group_name_H-M   'P 1'
#
loop_
_entity.id
_entity.type
_entity.pdbx_description
1 polymer ?
#
loop_
_entity_poly.entity_id
_entity_poly.type
_entity_poly.pdbx_seq_one_letter_code
_entity_poly.pdbx_strand_id
1 'polypeptide(L)'
;MQAFRQPSLRRLFAWMALTVALALMAARPAAAIQVDFLPKPDPDDGKTFRVLCFHDIRDNLRASFETLPDGFAVDTKMLTNMFSWIQANGYHPVTLAQIDAARNGGKPLPKRPILLTFDDGYESHYTKVFPLLKQFRFPAVFGLVTEWTNAPAGAKIKLSDKQIVSRDFFMNWNQVREMQASGLAEFATHTHDMHHGTLGNPQGNEMPAASTHAYLPKLGRYETDEEYRKRVRSDLQRSVDLIEKNIGAKVQTVVWPYGAHNLILDQEAANVGLKYMLTLEPGPNTPDVPLTAIRRSLMGYDTNTGDLERSLREPVTHHGEINPVQRVVQVDMDYIYDPDPKQQEANLGKLIDRIKDLAPRVVYLQAFADPKGNGAVDAVYFPNRHMPMRADLFSRVSWQLKTRAKVEVYAWLPLLSFKLPEKEPAATHFVQSVPGAPQRPGTVKPPRLSPFDPEARKVIRDIYEDLAKNSIIDGVLFHDDGVLDDYEDASPAALKAYEAMGLPGDINQIRQSPELMQKWTRAKTKALIDFSHELITVAQGYQNGRDMLTARNIFASPVLDPKAEEWTAQNFDDFLHAYDYVALEAMPYMEEAKDPKDWMKKLTAAVAKHKDGLKKTIFELQAVDWRNQDKPIPTTVLRDQMRQLRAAGALNYGYYPDDFIAGRPDTEVLREVMSLKTYIETRKAQPSAEKLNGAVPVLQPGQSPEGAQDRKPAVTEAANPPAGPSTSTSNKAGG
;
A
#
# COMPACT_ATOMS: atom_id res chain seq x y z
N MET A 1 76.33 -6.08 -45.67
CA MET A 1 76.55 -5.58 -44.29
C MET A 1 75.55 -4.53 -44.03
N GLN A 2 74.40 -4.93 -43.43
CA GLN A 2 73.33 -4.00 -42.99
C GLN A 2 73.56 -3.64 -41.53
N ALA A 3 73.72 -2.36 -41.24
CA ALA A 3 73.98 -1.83 -39.93
C ALA A 3 72.66 -1.76 -39.17
N PHE A 4 72.52 -2.53 -38.07
CA PHE A 4 71.42 -2.38 -37.08
C PHE A 4 71.62 -1.06 -36.33
N ARG A 5 70.65 -0.11 -36.50
CA ARG A 5 70.57 1.11 -35.69
C ARG A 5 69.93 0.74 -34.35
N GLN A 6 70.63 0.86 -33.24
CA GLN A 6 70.11 0.77 -31.91
C GLN A 6 69.17 1.98 -31.60
N PRO A 7 68.00 1.77 -30.99
CA PRO A 7 67.09 2.88 -30.59
C PRO A 7 67.74 3.69 -29.46
N SER A 8 67.75 5.02 -29.60
CA SER A 8 68.34 5.92 -28.62
C SER A 8 67.69 5.78 -27.22
N LEU A 9 68.51 5.81 -26.15
CA LEU A 9 68.10 5.76 -24.77
C LEU A 9 66.90 6.68 -24.43
N ARG A 10 66.77 7.83 -25.13
CA ARG A 10 65.62 8.74 -24.96
C ARG A 10 64.30 8.12 -25.38
N ARG A 11 64.23 7.22 -26.33
CA ARG A 11 63.04 6.50 -26.74
C ARG A 11 62.62 5.41 -25.72
N LEU A 12 63.67 4.73 -25.15
CA LEU A 12 63.44 3.74 -24.10
C LEU A 12 62.83 4.40 -22.82
N PHE A 13 63.32 5.56 -22.39
CA PHE A 13 62.82 6.32 -21.26
C PHE A 13 61.41 6.87 -21.52
N ALA A 14 61.09 7.31 -22.74
CA ALA A 14 59.73 7.75 -23.09
C ALA A 14 58.72 6.61 -23.06
N TRP A 15 59.11 5.40 -23.52
CA TRP A 15 58.25 4.20 -23.46
C TRP A 15 58.09 3.69 -22.02
N MET A 16 59.13 3.73 -21.20
CA MET A 16 59.03 3.37 -19.78
C MET A 16 58.17 4.39 -19.01
N ALA A 17 58.27 5.68 -19.27
CA ALA A 17 57.42 6.69 -18.66
C ALA A 17 55.96 6.55 -19.08
N LEU A 18 55.69 6.17 -20.35
CA LEU A 18 54.34 5.94 -20.85
C LEU A 18 53.69 4.67 -20.26
N THR A 19 54.48 3.59 -20.09
CA THR A 19 54.00 2.35 -19.47
C THR A 19 53.75 2.52 -17.95
N VAL A 20 54.59 3.29 -17.25
CA VAL A 20 54.40 3.62 -15.84
C VAL A 20 53.18 4.55 -15.65
N ALA A 21 52.95 5.52 -16.54
CA ALA A 21 51.76 6.36 -16.53
C ALA A 21 50.48 5.59 -16.83
N LEU A 22 50.51 4.64 -17.76
CA LEU A 22 49.41 3.73 -18.08
C LEU A 22 49.14 2.75 -16.92
N ALA A 23 50.18 2.24 -16.25
CA ALA A 23 50.06 1.39 -15.07
C ALA A 23 49.48 2.16 -13.85
N LEU A 24 49.86 3.44 -13.69
CA LEU A 24 49.30 4.33 -12.64
C LEU A 24 47.88 4.78 -12.94
N MET A 25 47.46 4.87 -14.21
CA MET A 25 46.05 5.10 -14.57
C MET A 25 45.18 3.83 -14.42
N ALA A 26 45.78 2.64 -14.59
CA ALA A 26 45.08 1.37 -14.34
C ALA A 26 44.99 1.01 -12.84
N ALA A 27 45.84 1.62 -12.01
CA ALA A 27 45.84 1.46 -10.55
C ALA A 27 45.00 2.53 -9.80
N ARG A 28 43.95 3.10 -10.41
CA ARG A 28 42.88 3.61 -9.63
C ARG A 28 42.26 2.40 -8.91
N PRO A 29 42.25 2.35 -7.57
CA PRO A 29 41.42 1.36 -6.92
C PRO A 29 40.04 1.60 -7.53
N ALA A 30 39.48 0.60 -8.23
CA ALA A 30 38.06 0.52 -8.38
C ALA A 30 37.57 0.71 -6.96
N ALA A 31 36.96 1.86 -6.64
CA ALA A 31 36.18 1.99 -5.46
C ALA A 31 35.23 0.80 -5.58
N ALA A 32 35.53 -0.26 -4.85
CA ALA A 32 34.64 -1.38 -4.71
C ALA A 32 33.35 -0.67 -4.29
N ILE A 33 32.36 -0.67 -5.16
CA ILE A 33 31.00 -0.35 -4.77
C ILE A 33 30.75 -1.41 -3.73
N GLN A 34 30.96 -1.06 -2.48
CA GLN A 34 30.58 -1.87 -1.34
C GLN A 34 29.07 -1.81 -1.38
N VAL A 35 28.47 -2.70 -2.18
CA VAL A 35 27.05 -2.92 -2.15
C VAL A 35 26.85 -3.62 -0.82
N ASP A 36 26.43 -2.86 0.18
CA ASP A 36 26.00 -3.39 1.46
C ASP A 36 24.71 -4.19 1.18
N PHE A 37 24.88 -5.42 0.70
CA PHE A 37 23.76 -6.36 0.50
C PHE A 37 23.19 -6.90 1.80
N LEU A 38 23.86 -6.67 2.92
CA LEU A 38 23.40 -7.11 4.22
C LEU A 38 22.72 -5.93 4.92
N PRO A 39 21.49 -6.11 5.40
CA PRO A 39 20.82 -5.11 6.23
C PRO A 39 21.72 -4.76 7.42
N LYS A 40 21.78 -3.48 7.77
CA LYS A 40 22.47 -3.05 8.98
C LYS A 40 21.88 -3.76 10.19
N PRO A 41 22.71 -4.20 11.15
CA PRO A 41 22.20 -4.80 12.36
C PRO A 41 21.33 -3.78 13.12
N ASP A 42 20.34 -4.30 13.85
CA ASP A 42 19.51 -3.46 14.71
C ASP A 42 20.36 -2.66 15.72
N PRO A 43 19.91 -1.46 16.11
CA PRO A 43 20.58 -0.70 17.15
C PRO A 43 20.68 -1.46 18.49
N ASP A 44 21.87 -1.51 19.10
CA ASP A 44 22.06 -2.04 20.46
C ASP A 44 21.83 -0.89 21.48
N ASP A 45 20.60 -0.36 21.48
CA ASP A 45 20.17 0.80 22.28
C ASP A 45 19.47 0.41 23.59
N GLY A 46 19.35 -0.89 23.86
CA GLY A 46 18.63 -1.45 24.99
C GLY A 46 17.11 -1.23 24.95
N LYS A 47 16.54 -0.81 23.81
CA LYS A 47 15.11 -0.51 23.61
C LYS A 47 14.54 -1.14 22.36
N THR A 48 15.36 -1.34 21.32
CA THR A 48 14.96 -1.98 20.06
C THR A 48 14.84 -3.49 20.25
N PHE A 49 13.78 -4.09 19.70
CA PHE A 49 13.52 -5.54 19.77
C PHE A 49 12.88 -6.06 18.49
N ARG A 50 12.94 -7.37 18.29
CA ARG A 50 12.25 -8.09 17.21
C ARG A 50 11.13 -8.96 17.78
N VAL A 51 10.15 -9.30 16.94
CA VAL A 51 9.04 -10.18 17.34
C VAL A 51 8.83 -11.24 16.26
N LEU A 52 8.69 -12.50 16.69
CA LEU A 52 8.30 -13.62 15.84
C LEU A 52 6.85 -14.01 16.13
N CYS A 53 6.11 -14.28 15.07
CA CYS A 53 4.72 -14.72 15.13
C CYS A 53 4.61 -16.14 14.57
N PHE A 54 4.06 -17.04 15.38
CA PHE A 54 3.76 -18.43 15.04
C PHE A 54 2.26 -18.69 15.19
N HIS A 55 1.77 -19.73 14.49
CA HIS A 55 0.40 -20.20 14.60
C HIS A 55 0.41 -21.68 15.05
N ASP A 56 -0.23 -22.59 14.33
CA ASP A 56 -0.32 -23.99 14.68
C ASP A 56 1.04 -24.72 14.59
N ILE A 57 1.31 -25.63 15.52
CA ILE A 57 2.53 -26.44 15.54
C ILE A 57 2.16 -27.92 15.38
N ARG A 58 2.67 -28.55 14.33
CA ARG A 58 2.29 -29.91 13.96
C ARG A 58 3.48 -30.86 13.88
N ASP A 59 3.27 -32.09 14.33
CA ASP A 59 4.18 -33.20 13.99
C ASP A 59 3.88 -33.62 12.54
N ASN A 60 4.91 -33.89 11.74
CA ASN A 60 4.75 -34.33 10.35
C ASN A 60 3.85 -33.37 9.53
N LEU A 61 4.23 -32.12 9.52
CA LEU A 61 3.48 -31.03 8.88
C LEU A 61 3.09 -31.36 7.42
N ARG A 62 3.99 -32.01 6.66
CA ARG A 62 3.74 -32.37 5.26
C ARG A 62 2.53 -33.31 5.10
N ALA A 63 2.40 -34.30 5.97
CA ALA A 63 1.26 -35.21 5.89
C ALA A 63 -0.04 -34.55 6.37
N SER A 64 0.02 -33.71 7.39
CA SER A 64 -1.16 -32.99 7.88
C SER A 64 -1.64 -31.90 6.95
N PHE A 65 -0.78 -31.37 6.08
CA PHE A 65 -1.14 -30.32 5.12
C PHE A 65 -2.15 -30.80 4.07
N GLU A 66 -2.12 -32.10 3.72
CA GLU A 66 -3.07 -32.66 2.75
C GLU A 66 -4.51 -32.70 3.30
N THR A 67 -4.66 -32.88 4.60
CA THR A 67 -5.99 -32.98 5.26
C THR A 67 -6.46 -31.68 5.88
N LEU A 68 -5.53 -30.84 6.31
CA LEU A 68 -5.78 -29.55 6.96
C LEU A 68 -4.76 -28.51 6.45
N PRO A 69 -4.94 -27.98 5.24
CA PRO A 69 -4.04 -26.98 4.67
C PRO A 69 -3.96 -25.75 5.57
N ASP A 70 -2.73 -25.36 5.95
CA ASP A 70 -2.46 -24.18 6.73
C ASP A 70 -1.06 -23.66 6.37
N GLY A 71 -0.99 -22.54 5.69
CA GLY A 71 0.27 -21.92 5.26
C GLY A 71 1.10 -21.36 6.41
N PHE A 72 0.53 -21.24 7.62
CA PHE A 72 1.20 -20.68 8.80
C PHE A 72 1.59 -21.73 9.84
N ALA A 73 1.17 -22.98 9.67
CA ALA A 73 1.59 -24.07 10.56
C ALA A 73 3.09 -24.34 10.40
N VAL A 74 3.76 -24.65 11.52
CA VAL A 74 5.20 -24.96 11.59
C VAL A 74 5.39 -26.37 12.14
N ASP A 75 6.38 -27.12 11.64
CA ASP A 75 6.73 -28.44 12.15
C ASP A 75 7.38 -28.34 13.54
N THR A 76 7.00 -29.23 14.47
CA THR A 76 7.51 -29.27 15.86
C THR A 76 9.04 -29.36 15.92
N LYS A 77 9.64 -30.16 15.03
CA LYS A 77 11.10 -30.29 14.96
C LYS A 77 11.73 -28.97 14.44
N MET A 78 11.08 -28.32 13.49
CA MET A 78 11.56 -27.04 12.99
C MET A 78 11.49 -25.96 14.07
N LEU A 79 10.40 -25.87 14.84
CA LEU A 79 10.30 -24.95 15.98
C LEU A 79 11.40 -25.22 17.01
N THR A 80 11.68 -26.50 17.31
CA THR A 80 12.79 -26.87 18.21
C THR A 80 14.14 -26.41 17.68
N ASN A 81 14.38 -26.57 16.36
CA ASN A 81 15.60 -26.09 15.71
C ASN A 81 15.69 -24.55 15.76
N MET A 82 14.58 -23.83 15.56
CA MET A 82 14.53 -22.37 15.68
C MET A 82 14.86 -21.90 17.09
N PHE A 83 14.31 -22.54 18.13
CA PHE A 83 14.62 -22.19 19.52
C PHE A 83 16.09 -22.48 19.86
N SER A 84 16.64 -23.59 19.39
CA SER A 84 18.05 -23.91 19.53
C SER A 84 18.93 -22.86 18.82
N TRP A 85 18.54 -22.45 17.62
CA TRP A 85 19.25 -21.42 16.85
C TRP A 85 19.20 -20.05 17.54
N ILE A 86 18.02 -19.64 18.06
CA ILE A 86 17.83 -18.41 18.85
C ILE A 86 18.80 -18.39 20.03
N GLN A 87 18.86 -19.48 20.82
CA GLN A 87 19.75 -19.59 21.96
C GLN A 87 21.24 -19.56 21.54
N ALA A 88 21.60 -20.35 20.52
CA ALA A 88 22.98 -20.45 20.05
C ALA A 88 23.53 -19.14 19.44
N ASN A 89 22.66 -18.32 18.86
CA ASN A 89 23.02 -17.05 18.26
C ASN A 89 22.88 -15.83 19.21
N GLY A 90 22.66 -16.08 20.51
CA GLY A 90 22.65 -15.05 21.55
C GLY A 90 21.46 -14.10 21.45
N TYR A 91 20.34 -14.57 20.91
CA TYR A 91 19.06 -13.87 21.04
C TYR A 91 18.43 -14.18 22.40
N HIS A 92 17.80 -13.20 23.00
CA HIS A 92 17.23 -13.30 24.34
C HIS A 92 15.73 -13.05 24.28
N PRO A 93 14.90 -14.11 24.43
CA PRO A 93 13.46 -13.92 24.58
C PRO A 93 13.11 -13.09 25.80
N VAL A 94 12.25 -12.08 25.60
CA VAL A 94 11.84 -11.08 26.58
C VAL A 94 10.32 -11.02 26.70
N THR A 95 9.83 -10.46 27.82
CA THR A 95 8.40 -10.23 28.07
C THR A 95 7.98 -8.83 27.65
N LEU A 96 6.67 -8.59 27.44
CA LEU A 96 6.12 -7.24 27.21
C LEU A 96 6.41 -6.32 28.40
N ALA A 97 6.39 -6.82 29.62
CA ALA A 97 6.73 -6.04 30.82
C ALA A 97 8.18 -5.55 30.80
N GLN A 98 9.15 -6.35 30.32
CA GLN A 98 10.53 -5.93 30.15
C GLN A 98 10.70 -4.88 29.07
N ILE A 99 9.96 -5.04 27.94
CA ILE A 99 9.93 -4.07 26.83
C ILE A 99 9.38 -2.73 27.34
N ASP A 100 8.24 -2.76 28.01
CA ASP A 100 7.60 -1.54 28.55
C ASP A 100 8.53 -0.82 29.56
N ALA A 101 9.13 -1.56 30.47
CA ALA A 101 10.10 -0.99 31.42
C ALA A 101 11.26 -0.30 30.70
N ALA A 102 11.86 -0.94 29.70
CA ALA A 102 12.98 -0.37 28.95
C ALA A 102 12.59 0.87 28.15
N ARG A 103 11.38 0.90 27.58
CA ARG A 103 10.84 2.06 26.87
C ARG A 103 10.58 3.26 27.79
N ASN A 104 10.20 3.01 29.03
CA ASN A 104 9.89 4.02 30.05
C ASN A 104 11.08 4.38 30.96
N GLY A 105 12.32 4.10 30.53
CA GLY A 105 13.53 4.51 31.22
C GLY A 105 13.97 3.59 32.40
N GLY A 106 13.36 2.39 32.47
CA GLY A 106 13.76 1.34 33.40
C GLY A 106 14.97 0.54 32.90
N LYS A 107 15.09 -0.73 33.36
CA LYS A 107 16.20 -1.60 32.97
C LYS A 107 16.25 -1.83 31.46
N PRO A 108 17.40 -1.58 30.81
CA PRO A 108 17.55 -1.85 29.38
C PRO A 108 17.31 -3.32 29.03
N LEU A 109 16.83 -3.57 27.80
CA LEU A 109 16.72 -4.92 27.24
C LEU A 109 18.11 -5.56 27.07
N PRO A 110 18.21 -6.89 27.14
CA PRO A 110 19.46 -7.60 26.82
C PRO A 110 19.83 -7.41 25.34
N LYS A 111 21.03 -7.83 24.97
CA LYS A 111 21.44 -7.85 23.56
C LYS A 111 20.55 -8.76 22.74
N ARG A 112 20.23 -8.37 21.48
CA ARG A 112 19.37 -9.11 20.58
C ARG A 112 18.06 -9.57 21.22
N PRO A 113 17.25 -8.64 21.77
CA PRO A 113 16.01 -9.00 22.43
C PRO A 113 14.96 -9.42 21.41
N ILE A 114 14.22 -10.50 21.71
CA ILE A 114 13.18 -11.04 20.85
C ILE A 114 11.92 -11.34 21.67
N LEU A 115 10.74 -10.99 21.16
CA LEU A 115 9.47 -11.40 21.72
C LEU A 115 8.93 -12.58 20.88
N LEU A 116 8.51 -13.67 21.54
CA LEU A 116 7.86 -14.79 20.89
C LEU A 116 6.35 -14.65 21.04
N THR A 117 5.60 -14.82 19.94
CA THR A 117 4.14 -14.75 19.95
C THR A 117 3.52 -15.95 19.21
N PHE A 118 2.38 -16.42 19.70
CA PHE A 118 1.63 -17.55 19.16
C PHE A 118 0.16 -17.15 19.07
N ASP A 119 -0.41 -17.16 17.87
CA ASP A 119 -1.76 -16.65 17.61
C ASP A 119 -2.80 -17.79 17.58
N ASP A 120 -4.09 -17.44 17.67
CA ASP A 120 -5.29 -18.29 17.55
C ASP A 120 -5.61 -19.18 18.76
N GLY A 121 -4.66 -19.47 19.64
CA GLY A 121 -4.91 -20.30 20.83
C GLY A 121 -5.04 -21.80 20.55
N TYR A 122 -4.33 -22.33 19.55
CA TYR A 122 -4.32 -23.75 19.19
C TYR A 122 -3.95 -24.67 20.37
N GLU A 123 -4.51 -25.87 20.40
CA GLU A 123 -4.18 -26.88 21.40
C GLU A 123 -2.69 -27.32 21.34
N SER A 124 -2.09 -27.22 20.16
CA SER A 124 -0.65 -27.44 19.97
C SER A 124 0.23 -26.46 20.75
N HIS A 125 -0.27 -25.31 21.14
CA HIS A 125 0.47 -24.38 22.01
C HIS A 125 0.68 -24.97 23.41
N TYR A 126 -0.29 -25.70 23.93
CA TYR A 126 -0.15 -26.41 25.20
C TYR A 126 0.66 -27.72 25.05
N THR A 127 0.37 -28.53 24.04
CA THR A 127 0.94 -29.86 23.91
C THR A 127 2.34 -29.91 23.33
N LYS A 128 2.72 -28.92 22.54
CA LYS A 128 4.01 -28.86 21.83
C LYS A 128 4.86 -27.63 22.19
N VAL A 129 4.29 -26.42 22.16
CA VAL A 129 5.04 -25.21 22.44
C VAL A 129 5.40 -25.09 23.92
N PHE A 130 4.46 -25.28 24.82
CA PHE A 130 4.68 -25.13 26.27
C PHE A 130 5.79 -26.03 26.84
N PRO A 131 5.91 -27.34 26.48
CA PRO A 131 7.07 -28.14 26.85
C PRO A 131 8.39 -27.53 26.38
N LEU A 132 8.47 -27.01 25.18
CA LEU A 132 9.67 -26.35 24.64
C LEU A 132 9.98 -25.05 25.41
N LEU A 133 8.97 -24.21 25.71
CA LEU A 133 9.17 -23.01 26.52
C LEU A 133 9.75 -23.36 27.89
N LYS A 134 9.28 -24.42 28.54
CA LYS A 134 9.85 -24.94 29.81
C LYS A 134 11.30 -25.40 29.65
N GLN A 135 11.61 -26.14 28.59
CA GLN A 135 12.95 -26.63 28.29
C GLN A 135 13.95 -25.50 28.06
N PHE A 136 13.60 -24.52 27.26
CA PHE A 136 14.48 -23.39 26.91
C PHE A 136 14.38 -22.21 27.89
N ARG A 137 13.40 -22.20 28.78
CA ARG A 137 13.05 -21.11 29.70
C ARG A 137 12.72 -19.80 28.93
N PHE A 138 12.02 -19.93 27.83
CA PHE A 138 11.62 -18.81 26.99
C PHE A 138 10.22 -18.33 27.37
N PRO A 139 10.03 -17.01 27.65
CA PRO A 139 8.68 -16.45 27.74
C PRO A 139 8.06 -16.23 26.37
N ALA A 140 6.72 -16.28 26.31
CA ALA A 140 5.96 -16.02 25.08
C ALA A 140 4.58 -15.44 25.38
N VAL A 141 4.00 -14.75 24.36
CA VAL A 141 2.63 -14.22 24.37
C VAL A 141 1.74 -15.09 23.51
N PHE A 142 0.52 -15.37 23.97
CA PHE A 142 -0.46 -16.21 23.29
C PHE A 142 -1.74 -15.42 23.03
N GLY A 143 -2.08 -15.19 21.76
CA GLY A 143 -3.33 -14.55 21.33
C GLY A 143 -4.48 -15.56 21.31
N LEU A 144 -5.54 -15.33 22.10
CA LEU A 144 -6.71 -16.20 22.17
C LEU A 144 -7.89 -15.62 21.41
N VAL A 145 -8.42 -16.36 20.42
CA VAL A 145 -9.77 -16.12 19.90
C VAL A 145 -10.75 -16.69 20.91
N THR A 146 -11.36 -15.83 21.70
CA THR A 146 -12.10 -16.28 22.89
C THR A 146 -13.43 -16.95 22.57
N GLU A 147 -14.02 -16.75 21.41
CA GLU A 147 -15.14 -17.52 20.93
C GLU A 147 -14.75 -19.00 20.78
N TRP A 148 -13.61 -19.28 20.17
CA TRP A 148 -13.12 -20.65 19.97
C TRP A 148 -12.73 -21.31 21.28
N THR A 149 -11.95 -20.61 22.12
CA THR A 149 -11.52 -21.13 23.43
C THR A 149 -12.68 -21.38 24.36
N ASN A 150 -13.75 -20.56 24.31
CA ASN A 150 -14.91 -20.66 25.21
C ASN A 150 -16.05 -21.52 24.64
N ALA A 151 -15.95 -22.01 23.42
CA ALA A 151 -16.96 -22.86 22.82
C ALA A 151 -17.14 -24.16 23.65
N PRO A 152 -18.35 -24.73 23.73
CA PRO A 152 -18.60 -25.97 24.48
C PRO A 152 -17.87 -27.16 23.85
N ALA A 153 -17.55 -28.16 24.67
CA ALA A 153 -16.92 -29.39 24.20
C ALA A 153 -17.73 -30.03 23.06
N GLY A 154 -17.04 -30.48 22.01
CA GLY A 154 -17.66 -31.08 20.84
C GLY A 154 -18.26 -30.09 19.83
N ALA A 155 -18.22 -28.79 20.11
CA ALA A 155 -18.64 -27.78 19.11
C ALA A 155 -17.76 -27.84 17.86
N LYS A 156 -18.34 -27.45 16.72
CA LYS A 156 -17.63 -27.29 15.46
C LYS A 156 -17.32 -25.81 15.24
N ILE A 157 -16.05 -25.53 15.04
CA ILE A 157 -15.53 -24.18 14.77
C ILE A 157 -15.28 -24.04 13.26
N LYS A 158 -15.86 -23.03 12.67
CA LYS A 158 -15.68 -22.71 11.24
C LYS A 158 -14.52 -21.72 11.09
N LEU A 159 -13.38 -22.19 10.59
CA LEU A 159 -12.22 -21.34 10.28
C LEU A 159 -12.37 -20.66 8.92
N SER A 160 -13.01 -21.34 7.97
CA SER A 160 -13.34 -20.81 6.64
C SER A 160 -14.54 -21.58 6.06
N ASP A 161 -15.04 -21.17 4.90
CA ASP A 161 -16.09 -21.91 4.19
C ASP A 161 -15.74 -23.38 3.90
N LYS A 162 -14.44 -23.68 3.79
CA LYS A 162 -13.93 -25.02 3.45
C LYS A 162 -13.34 -25.76 4.65
N GLN A 163 -13.20 -25.11 5.80
CA GLN A 163 -12.46 -25.64 6.92
C GLN A 163 -13.26 -25.53 8.22
N ILE A 164 -13.73 -26.68 8.69
CA ILE A 164 -14.45 -26.80 9.96
C ILE A 164 -13.65 -27.79 10.84
N VAL A 165 -13.29 -27.35 12.04
CA VAL A 165 -12.52 -28.15 13.00
C VAL A 165 -13.33 -28.41 14.27
N SER A 166 -12.91 -29.41 15.09
CA SER A 166 -13.45 -29.56 16.43
C SER A 166 -12.99 -28.42 17.34
N ARG A 167 -13.80 -28.08 18.32
CA ARG A 167 -13.40 -27.18 19.41
C ARG A 167 -12.09 -27.64 20.08
N ASP A 168 -11.83 -28.92 20.15
CA ASP A 168 -10.63 -29.48 20.78
C ASP A 168 -9.34 -29.21 20.00
N PHE A 169 -9.45 -28.57 18.84
CA PHE A 169 -8.33 -28.04 18.10
C PHE A 169 -7.70 -26.80 18.78
N PHE A 170 -8.37 -26.26 19.78
CA PHE A 170 -7.95 -25.09 20.55
C PHE A 170 -7.81 -25.42 22.04
N MET A 171 -6.93 -24.69 22.73
CA MET A 171 -6.73 -24.82 24.17
C MET A 171 -8.03 -24.65 24.95
N ASN A 172 -8.20 -25.39 26.03
CA ASN A 172 -9.24 -25.13 27.01
C ASN A 172 -8.71 -24.28 28.18
N TRP A 173 -9.63 -23.76 28.98
CA TRP A 173 -9.28 -22.82 30.05
C TRP A 173 -8.38 -23.48 31.15
N ASN A 174 -8.41 -24.83 31.34
CA ASN A 174 -7.49 -25.49 32.27
C ASN A 174 -6.04 -25.42 31.78
N GLN A 175 -5.84 -25.71 30.49
CA GLN A 175 -4.52 -25.59 29.83
C GLN A 175 -4.00 -24.16 29.88
N VAL A 176 -4.86 -23.17 29.58
CA VAL A 176 -4.52 -21.74 29.66
C VAL A 176 -4.07 -21.36 31.08
N ARG A 177 -4.80 -21.79 32.13
CA ARG A 177 -4.44 -21.53 33.53
C ARG A 177 -3.11 -22.16 33.92
N GLU A 178 -2.86 -23.39 33.50
CA GLU A 178 -1.58 -24.05 33.78
C GLU A 178 -0.40 -23.33 33.14
N MET A 179 -0.55 -22.92 31.89
CA MET A 179 0.47 -22.13 31.19
C MET A 179 0.72 -20.82 31.89
N GLN A 180 -0.35 -20.06 32.22
CA GLN A 180 -0.27 -18.80 32.95
C GLN A 180 0.47 -18.95 34.29
N ALA A 181 0.12 -19.99 35.07
CA ALA A 181 0.74 -20.26 36.38
C ALA A 181 2.23 -20.56 36.31
N SER A 182 2.74 -20.99 35.16
CA SER A 182 4.17 -21.22 34.94
C SER A 182 5.04 -19.97 34.94
N GLY A 183 4.43 -18.78 34.66
CA GLY A 183 5.12 -17.52 34.46
C GLY A 183 5.86 -17.39 33.12
N LEU A 184 5.75 -18.41 32.22
CA LEU A 184 6.35 -18.39 30.90
C LEU A 184 5.36 -17.96 29.79
N ALA A 185 4.05 -17.99 30.06
CA ALA A 185 3.02 -17.61 29.12
C ALA A 185 2.27 -16.37 29.59
N GLU A 186 2.17 -15.37 28.72
CA GLU A 186 1.28 -14.22 28.84
C GLU A 186 0.14 -14.37 27.83
N PHE A 187 -1.10 -14.10 28.24
CA PHE A 187 -2.25 -14.23 27.35
C PHE A 187 -2.78 -12.88 26.92
N ALA A 188 -3.01 -12.76 25.62
CA ALA A 188 -3.55 -11.60 24.93
C ALA A 188 -4.92 -11.93 24.32
N THR A 189 -5.74 -10.91 24.11
CA THR A 189 -6.94 -11.07 23.27
C THR A 189 -6.55 -11.11 21.78
N HIS A 190 -7.12 -12.07 21.04
CA HIS A 190 -7.13 -12.10 19.57
C HIS A 190 -8.56 -11.87 19.07
N THR A 191 -9.27 -10.97 19.77
CA THR A 191 -10.71 -10.65 19.69
C THR A 191 -11.60 -11.80 20.23
N HIS A 192 -12.91 -11.51 20.35
CA HIS A 192 -13.87 -12.55 20.68
C HIS A 192 -14.35 -13.28 19.41
N ASP A 193 -14.97 -12.54 18.51
CA ASP A 193 -15.62 -13.04 17.28
C ASP A 193 -15.34 -12.12 16.08
N MET A 194 -14.11 -11.62 15.94
CA MET A 194 -13.72 -10.83 14.77
C MET A 194 -12.60 -11.49 13.94
N HIS A 195 -12.32 -12.79 14.19
CA HIS A 195 -11.34 -13.54 13.42
C HIS A 195 -12.01 -14.23 12.20
N HIS A 196 -12.69 -13.44 11.39
CA HIS A 196 -13.35 -13.88 10.15
C HIS A 196 -13.46 -12.72 9.15
N GLY A 197 -13.86 -13.03 7.92
CA GLY A 197 -14.24 -12.03 6.92
C GLY A 197 -15.64 -11.50 7.15
N THR A 198 -15.86 -10.20 6.94
CA THR A 198 -17.17 -9.58 6.86
C THR A 198 -17.41 -9.01 5.47
N LEU A 199 -18.67 -8.81 5.09
CA LEU A 199 -19.02 -8.23 3.80
C LEU A 199 -18.55 -6.78 3.73
N GLY A 200 -17.51 -6.52 2.95
CA GLY A 200 -16.86 -5.22 2.85
C GLY A 200 -17.40 -4.29 1.75
N ASN A 201 -18.31 -4.78 0.90
CA ASN A 201 -18.99 -4.01 -0.14
C ASN A 201 -20.20 -4.78 -0.72
N PRO A 202 -21.09 -4.11 -1.48
CA PRO A 202 -22.29 -4.75 -2.04
C PRO A 202 -21.99 -5.83 -3.08
N GLN A 203 -20.78 -5.87 -3.66
CA GLN A 203 -20.38 -6.86 -4.66
C GLN A 203 -19.87 -8.18 -4.07
N GLY A 204 -19.87 -8.32 -2.73
CA GLY A 204 -19.60 -9.59 -2.06
C GLY A 204 -18.14 -9.83 -1.68
N ASN A 205 -17.27 -8.83 -1.63
CA ASN A 205 -15.93 -9.01 -1.08
C ASN A 205 -15.98 -9.20 0.43
N GLU A 206 -15.33 -10.26 0.90
CA GLU A 206 -15.04 -10.44 2.32
C GLU A 206 -13.73 -9.74 2.68
N MET A 207 -13.77 -8.96 3.74
CA MET A 207 -12.66 -8.18 4.27
C MET A 207 -12.54 -8.43 5.77
N PRO A 208 -11.37 -8.17 6.41
CA PRO A 208 -11.18 -8.44 7.85
C PRO A 208 -12.26 -7.80 8.71
N ALA A 209 -13.00 -8.58 9.48
CA ALA A 209 -14.15 -8.09 10.25
C ALA A 209 -13.78 -7.02 11.26
N ALA A 210 -12.58 -7.09 11.85
CA ALA A 210 -12.12 -6.11 12.82
C ALA A 210 -12.00 -4.71 12.21
N SER A 211 -11.31 -4.56 11.07
CA SER A 211 -10.96 -3.25 10.50
C SER A 211 -11.95 -2.70 9.45
N THR A 212 -13.03 -3.44 9.16
CA THR A 212 -13.96 -3.10 8.07
C THR A 212 -15.30 -2.61 8.60
N HIS A 213 -15.79 -1.47 8.11
CA HIS A 213 -17.21 -1.11 8.22
C HIS A 213 -18.01 -2.09 7.36
N ALA A 214 -18.79 -2.95 8.01
CA ALA A 214 -19.54 -4.00 7.31
C ALA A 214 -20.63 -3.39 6.43
N TYR A 215 -20.76 -3.92 5.20
CA TYR A 215 -21.93 -3.64 4.38
C TYR A 215 -23.11 -4.47 4.89
N LEU A 216 -24.25 -3.83 5.12
CA LEU A 216 -25.46 -4.41 5.68
C LEU A 216 -26.51 -4.60 4.57
N PRO A 217 -26.57 -5.78 3.88
CA PRO A 217 -27.40 -5.96 2.69
C PRO A 217 -28.90 -5.72 2.93
N LYS A 218 -29.39 -6.07 4.13
CA LYS A 218 -30.79 -5.86 4.51
C LYS A 218 -31.18 -4.38 4.62
N LEU A 219 -30.18 -3.53 4.89
CA LEU A 219 -30.36 -2.08 5.04
C LEU A 219 -29.86 -1.31 3.81
N GLY A 220 -29.18 -1.99 2.88
CA GLY A 220 -28.60 -1.36 1.68
C GLY A 220 -27.54 -0.30 1.99
N ARG A 221 -26.83 -0.39 3.13
CA ARG A 221 -25.83 0.57 3.57
C ARG A 221 -24.70 -0.09 4.36
N TYR A 222 -23.64 0.66 4.58
CA TYR A 222 -22.58 0.30 5.51
C TYR A 222 -22.96 0.57 6.97
N GLU A 223 -22.25 -0.05 7.91
CA GLU A 223 -22.26 0.37 9.32
C GLU A 223 -21.90 1.86 9.41
N THR A 224 -22.59 2.57 10.30
CA THR A 224 -22.15 3.90 10.73
C THR A 224 -20.91 3.79 11.62
N ASP A 225 -20.15 4.89 11.78
CA ASP A 225 -19.00 4.92 12.70
C ASP A 225 -19.40 4.51 14.13
N GLU A 226 -20.61 4.87 14.58
CA GLU A 226 -21.12 4.52 15.90
C GLU A 226 -21.41 3.01 16.01
N GLU A 227 -22.08 2.43 15.01
CA GLU A 227 -22.37 0.98 14.94
C GLU A 227 -21.07 0.17 14.92
N TYR A 228 -20.10 0.58 14.10
CA TYR A 228 -18.77 -0.04 14.02
C TYR A 228 -18.02 0.04 15.35
N ARG A 229 -17.90 1.22 15.96
CA ARG A 229 -17.26 1.41 17.26
C ARG A 229 -17.92 0.58 18.36
N LYS A 230 -19.25 0.51 18.39
CA LYS A 230 -19.99 -0.29 19.34
C LYS A 230 -19.71 -1.78 19.18
N ARG A 231 -19.70 -2.28 17.95
CA ARG A 231 -19.38 -3.69 17.64
C ARG A 231 -17.99 -4.04 18.12
N VAL A 232 -16.99 -3.27 17.72
CA VAL A 232 -15.58 -3.45 18.08
C VAL A 232 -15.38 -3.42 19.60
N ARG A 233 -15.86 -2.37 20.27
CA ARG A 233 -15.72 -2.24 21.73
C ARG A 233 -16.35 -3.40 22.47
N SER A 234 -17.57 -3.80 22.08
CA SER A 234 -18.28 -4.89 22.75
C SER A 234 -17.57 -6.23 22.58
N ASP A 235 -16.98 -6.49 21.42
CA ASP A 235 -16.22 -7.69 21.14
C ASP A 235 -14.93 -7.75 21.96
N LEU A 236 -14.13 -6.68 21.93
CA LEU A 236 -12.90 -6.58 22.70
C LEU A 236 -13.14 -6.70 24.21
N GLN A 237 -14.15 -5.98 24.73
CA GLN A 237 -14.51 -6.05 26.15
C GLN A 237 -14.89 -7.48 26.56
N ARG A 238 -15.72 -8.14 25.75
CA ARG A 238 -16.12 -9.53 26.00
C ARG A 238 -14.92 -10.47 26.02
N SER A 239 -13.98 -10.29 25.09
CA SER A 239 -12.78 -11.10 25.06
C SER A 239 -11.92 -10.89 26.30
N VAL A 240 -11.66 -9.64 26.65
CA VAL A 240 -10.88 -9.28 27.85
C VAL A 240 -11.52 -9.87 29.10
N ASP A 241 -12.84 -9.67 29.31
CA ASP A 241 -13.57 -10.18 30.48
C ASP A 241 -13.46 -11.71 30.60
N LEU A 242 -13.57 -12.44 29.48
CA LEU A 242 -13.46 -13.89 29.45
C LEU A 242 -12.05 -14.35 29.85
N ILE A 243 -11.00 -13.73 29.31
CA ILE A 243 -9.64 -14.12 29.65
C ILE A 243 -9.37 -13.78 31.13
N GLU A 244 -9.60 -12.53 31.58
CA GLU A 244 -9.34 -12.09 32.95
C GLU A 244 -10.07 -12.93 33.98
N LYS A 245 -11.35 -13.28 33.73
CA LYS A 245 -12.15 -14.16 34.57
C LYS A 245 -11.51 -15.56 34.73
N ASN A 246 -10.91 -16.07 33.67
CA ASN A 246 -10.38 -17.43 33.65
C ASN A 246 -8.96 -17.53 34.16
N ILE A 247 -8.10 -16.52 33.95
CA ILE A 247 -6.68 -16.56 34.36
C ILE A 247 -6.42 -15.79 35.66
N GLY A 248 -7.32 -14.93 36.10
CA GLY A 248 -7.16 -14.13 37.33
C GLY A 248 -6.10 -12.99 37.20
N ALA A 249 -5.74 -12.60 35.96
CA ALA A 249 -4.77 -11.55 35.69
C ALA A 249 -5.30 -10.58 34.65
N LYS A 250 -4.79 -9.33 34.68
CA LYS A 250 -5.17 -8.28 33.71
C LYS A 250 -4.64 -8.56 32.31
N VAL A 251 -5.51 -8.36 31.33
CA VAL A 251 -5.16 -8.42 29.90
C VAL A 251 -4.92 -7.01 29.40
N GLN A 252 -3.71 -6.73 28.90
CA GLN A 252 -3.32 -5.42 28.40
C GLN A 252 -2.87 -5.44 26.93
N THR A 253 -2.98 -6.61 26.29
CA THR A 253 -2.45 -6.86 24.95
C THR A 253 -3.55 -7.34 24.03
N VAL A 254 -3.62 -6.75 22.83
CA VAL A 254 -4.38 -7.27 21.69
C VAL A 254 -3.43 -7.71 20.58
N VAL A 255 -3.75 -8.84 19.99
CA VAL A 255 -3.19 -9.32 18.73
C VAL A 255 -4.26 -9.11 17.67
N TRP A 256 -3.99 -8.30 16.66
CA TRP A 256 -5.00 -8.01 15.64
C TRP A 256 -5.14 -9.18 14.66
N PRO A 257 -6.37 -9.73 14.45
CA PRO A 257 -6.61 -10.73 13.43
C PRO A 257 -6.11 -10.27 12.05
N TYR A 258 -5.37 -11.13 11.37
CA TYR A 258 -4.76 -10.82 10.07
C TYR A 258 -3.77 -9.63 10.09
N GLY A 259 -3.40 -9.14 11.27
CA GLY A 259 -2.65 -7.89 11.44
C GLY A 259 -3.41 -6.64 11.05
N ALA A 260 -4.70 -6.77 10.73
CA ALA A 260 -5.54 -5.68 10.22
C ALA A 260 -6.09 -4.82 11.35
N HIS A 261 -5.70 -3.54 11.38
CA HIS A 261 -6.16 -2.57 12.38
C HIS A 261 -6.28 -1.17 11.77
N ASN A 262 -6.95 -0.27 12.46
CA ASN A 262 -7.11 1.14 12.08
C ASN A 262 -7.24 2.00 13.32
N LEU A 263 -7.25 3.33 13.14
CA LEU A 263 -7.34 4.30 14.23
C LEU A 263 -8.55 4.07 15.16
N ILE A 264 -9.69 3.66 14.61
CA ILE A 264 -10.89 3.39 15.42
C ILE A 264 -10.66 2.16 16.30
N LEU A 265 -10.09 1.09 15.74
CA LEU A 265 -9.73 -0.11 16.50
C LEU A 265 -8.78 0.21 17.64
N ASP A 266 -7.73 0.98 17.36
CA ASP A 266 -6.72 1.34 18.36
C ASP A 266 -7.33 2.19 19.49
N GLN A 267 -8.24 3.13 19.16
CA GLN A 267 -8.99 3.90 20.14
C GLN A 267 -9.90 3.02 21.00
N GLU A 268 -10.65 2.10 20.37
CA GLU A 268 -11.55 1.22 21.11
C GLU A 268 -10.80 0.18 21.96
N ALA A 269 -9.63 -0.29 21.50
CA ALA A 269 -8.74 -1.12 22.29
C ALA A 269 -8.21 -0.37 23.54
N ALA A 270 -7.79 0.88 23.37
CA ALA A 270 -7.37 1.73 24.50
C ALA A 270 -8.52 1.97 25.48
N ASN A 271 -9.76 2.18 25.00
CA ASN A 271 -10.95 2.37 25.83
C ASN A 271 -11.28 1.16 26.72
N VAL A 272 -10.90 -0.06 26.32
CA VAL A 272 -11.06 -1.29 27.12
C VAL A 272 -9.79 -1.66 27.90
N GLY A 273 -8.79 -0.77 27.94
CA GLY A 273 -7.58 -0.94 28.78
C GLY A 273 -6.43 -1.67 28.12
N LEU A 274 -6.49 -1.95 26.82
CA LEU A 274 -5.40 -2.57 26.06
C LEU A 274 -4.32 -1.52 25.73
N LYS A 275 -3.08 -1.83 26.03
CA LYS A 275 -1.93 -0.92 25.87
C LYS A 275 -0.98 -1.34 24.78
N TYR A 276 -0.88 -2.65 24.54
CA TYR A 276 0.05 -3.24 23.59
C TYR A 276 -0.77 -3.84 22.44
N MET A 277 -0.45 -3.43 21.21
CA MET A 277 -1.19 -3.86 20.03
C MET A 277 -0.20 -4.45 19.02
N LEU A 278 -0.41 -5.73 18.68
CA LEU A 278 0.48 -6.50 17.82
C LEU A 278 -0.10 -6.59 16.42
N THR A 279 0.71 -6.18 15.44
CA THR A 279 0.39 -6.18 14.01
C THR A 279 1.11 -7.32 13.27
N LEU A 280 1.06 -7.35 11.95
CA LEU A 280 1.88 -8.24 11.11
C LEU A 280 2.79 -7.45 10.15
N GLU A 281 3.07 -6.18 10.47
CA GLU A 281 4.09 -5.43 9.76
C GLU A 281 5.48 -5.96 10.14
N PRO A 282 6.32 -6.37 9.18
CA PRO A 282 7.66 -6.87 9.50
C PRO A 282 8.61 -5.74 9.87
N GLY A 283 9.69 -6.07 10.54
CA GLY A 283 10.77 -5.13 10.84
C GLY A 283 11.10 -5.01 12.33
N PRO A 284 12.12 -4.21 12.67
CA PRO A 284 12.49 -3.92 14.05
C PRO A 284 11.47 -3.00 14.74
N ASN A 285 11.33 -3.18 16.03
CA ASN A 285 10.58 -2.26 16.90
C ASN A 285 11.57 -1.28 17.56
N THR A 286 11.96 -0.26 16.81
CA THR A 286 12.82 0.84 17.29
C THR A 286 12.05 1.77 18.25
N PRO A 287 12.70 2.68 19.00
CA PRO A 287 12.03 3.58 19.95
C PRO A 287 10.91 4.44 19.36
N ASP A 288 10.97 4.74 18.08
CA ASP A 288 9.97 5.49 17.33
C ASP A 288 8.73 4.66 16.94
N VAL A 289 8.82 3.32 16.96
CA VAL A 289 7.65 2.43 16.76
C VAL A 289 6.85 2.36 18.07
N PRO A 290 5.62 2.85 18.12
CA PRO A 290 4.82 2.83 19.34
C PRO A 290 4.43 1.40 19.73
N LEU A 291 4.24 1.16 21.03
CA LEU A 291 3.80 -0.15 21.53
C LEU A 291 2.33 -0.45 21.18
N THR A 292 1.62 0.50 20.57
CA THR A 292 0.32 0.31 19.95
C THR A 292 0.38 -0.12 18.48
N ALA A 293 1.60 -0.35 17.94
CA ALA A 293 1.81 -0.84 16.57
C ALA A 293 3.03 -1.77 16.50
N ILE A 294 3.11 -2.74 17.41
CA ILE A 294 4.23 -3.68 17.50
C ILE A 294 4.32 -4.53 16.24
N ARG A 295 5.44 -4.44 15.55
CA ARG A 295 5.76 -5.16 14.32
C ARG A 295 6.14 -6.59 14.62
N ARG A 296 5.73 -7.54 13.76
CA ARG A 296 6.02 -8.96 13.90
C ARG A 296 6.39 -9.60 12.57
N SER A 297 7.37 -10.51 12.58
CA SER A 297 7.71 -11.35 11.44
C SER A 297 6.97 -12.69 11.54
N LEU A 298 6.17 -12.98 10.51
CA LEU A 298 5.34 -14.19 10.45
C LEU A 298 6.17 -15.40 10.02
N MET A 299 6.08 -16.49 10.77
CA MET A 299 6.68 -17.79 10.47
C MET A 299 5.63 -18.73 9.87
N GLY A 300 5.98 -19.47 8.83
CA GLY A 300 5.04 -20.30 8.09
C GLY A 300 5.58 -21.67 7.69
N TYR A 301 4.81 -22.36 6.87
CA TYR A 301 4.98 -23.76 6.47
C TYR A 301 6.38 -24.11 5.95
N ASP A 302 6.99 -23.26 5.18
CA ASP A 302 8.31 -23.47 4.55
C ASP A 302 9.45 -22.73 5.26
N THR A 303 9.17 -22.07 6.38
CA THR A 303 10.15 -21.30 7.14
C THR A 303 11.20 -22.23 7.78
N ASN A 304 12.46 -22.03 7.43
CA ASN A 304 13.60 -22.71 8.04
C ASN A 304 14.46 -21.72 8.87
N THR A 305 15.56 -22.20 9.46
CA THR A 305 16.44 -21.33 10.26
C THR A 305 17.12 -20.23 9.46
N GLY A 306 17.34 -20.40 8.15
CA GLY A 306 17.83 -19.34 7.27
C GLY A 306 16.78 -18.26 7.01
N ASP A 307 15.52 -18.65 6.89
CA ASP A 307 14.40 -17.71 6.77
C ASP A 307 14.17 -16.96 8.09
N LEU A 308 14.31 -17.66 9.22
CA LEU A 308 14.30 -17.03 10.55
C LEU A 308 15.40 -15.96 10.66
N GLU A 309 16.65 -16.28 10.27
CA GLU A 309 17.74 -15.31 10.28
C GLU A 309 17.43 -14.11 9.37
N ARG A 310 16.88 -14.35 8.17
CA ARG A 310 16.47 -13.30 7.25
C ARG A 310 15.40 -12.40 7.86
N SER A 311 14.35 -12.97 8.44
CA SER A 311 13.27 -12.22 9.10
C SER A 311 13.76 -11.39 10.28
N LEU A 312 14.76 -11.88 11.04
CA LEU A 312 15.37 -11.11 12.12
C LEU A 312 16.32 -10.00 11.66
N ARG A 313 16.66 -9.97 10.37
CA ARG A 313 17.46 -8.91 9.73
C ARG A 313 16.68 -8.07 8.73
N GLU A 314 15.40 -8.39 8.52
CA GLU A 314 14.57 -7.67 7.57
C GLU A 314 14.44 -6.20 7.98
N PRO A 315 14.85 -5.26 7.10
CA PRO A 315 14.67 -3.84 7.37
C PRO A 315 13.20 -3.47 7.26
N VAL A 316 12.83 -2.33 7.83
CA VAL A 316 11.56 -1.69 7.51
C VAL A 316 11.60 -1.27 6.06
N THR A 317 10.70 -1.78 5.24
CA THR A 317 10.63 -1.48 3.80
C THR A 317 9.97 -0.13 3.50
N HIS A 318 9.42 0.56 4.51
CA HIS A 318 8.81 1.87 4.36
C HIS A 318 9.80 2.98 4.71
N HIS A 319 9.77 4.07 3.92
CA HIS A 319 10.59 5.27 4.07
C HIS A 319 12.12 5.10 3.90
N GLY A 320 12.56 4.36 2.86
CA GLY A 320 13.78 4.85 2.24
C GLY A 320 15.05 4.04 2.32
N GLU A 321 15.14 2.89 2.96
CA GLU A 321 16.40 2.11 2.91
C GLU A 321 16.48 1.12 1.73
N ILE A 322 15.36 0.62 1.26
CA ILE A 322 15.29 -0.18 0.02
C ILE A 322 14.09 0.31 -0.78
N ASN A 323 14.31 1.27 -1.68
CA ASN A 323 13.27 1.66 -2.63
C ASN A 323 13.16 0.57 -3.70
N PRO A 324 12.12 -0.23 -3.68
CA PRO A 324 11.92 -1.19 -4.75
C PRO A 324 11.64 -0.45 -6.06
N VAL A 325 12.06 -1.05 -7.17
CA VAL A 325 11.82 -0.50 -8.51
C VAL A 325 10.32 -0.33 -8.73
N GLN A 326 9.89 0.87 -9.10
CA GLN A 326 8.50 1.19 -9.39
C GLN A 326 8.21 0.98 -10.88
N ARG A 327 7.21 0.15 -11.16
CA ARG A 327 6.59 -0.01 -12.47
C ARG A 327 5.12 0.28 -12.30
N VAL A 328 4.63 1.32 -12.95
CA VAL A 328 3.30 1.87 -12.70
C VAL A 328 2.41 1.75 -13.93
N VAL A 329 1.20 1.26 -13.72
CA VAL A 329 0.12 1.33 -14.70
C VAL A 329 -0.97 2.22 -14.14
N GLN A 330 -1.33 3.28 -14.83
CA GLN A 330 -2.41 4.18 -14.41
C GLN A 330 -3.69 3.83 -15.14
N VAL A 331 -4.76 3.63 -14.37
CA VAL A 331 -6.02 3.01 -14.79
C VAL A 331 -7.20 3.89 -14.47
N ASP A 332 -7.99 4.19 -15.50
CA ASP A 332 -9.27 4.90 -15.36
C ASP A 332 -10.37 3.94 -14.90
N MET A 333 -11.05 4.30 -13.81
CA MET A 333 -12.23 3.58 -13.33
C MET A 333 -13.40 3.70 -14.32
N ASP A 334 -13.43 4.78 -15.09
CA ASP A 334 -14.45 5.01 -16.13
C ASP A 334 -14.46 3.93 -17.20
N TYR A 335 -13.34 3.24 -17.47
CA TYR A 335 -13.29 2.07 -18.38
C TYR A 335 -13.81 0.79 -17.74
N ILE A 336 -13.84 0.70 -16.42
CA ILE A 336 -14.38 -0.47 -15.72
C ILE A 336 -15.89 -0.34 -15.56
N TYR A 337 -16.35 0.86 -15.21
CA TYR A 337 -17.75 1.13 -14.94
C TYR A 337 -18.63 0.83 -16.17
N ASP A 338 -19.72 0.09 -15.95
CA ASP A 338 -20.80 -0.12 -16.91
C ASP A 338 -22.14 -0.16 -16.15
N PRO A 339 -23.21 0.42 -16.69
CA PRO A 339 -24.55 0.31 -16.09
C PRO A 339 -25.04 -1.14 -15.97
N ASP A 340 -24.60 -2.04 -16.86
CA ASP A 340 -24.84 -3.48 -16.74
C ASP A 340 -23.76 -4.10 -15.81
N PRO A 341 -24.16 -4.63 -14.64
CA PRO A 341 -23.24 -5.24 -13.71
C PRO A 341 -22.44 -6.42 -14.29
N LYS A 342 -22.98 -7.14 -15.26
CA LYS A 342 -22.26 -8.25 -15.92
C LYS A 342 -21.14 -7.72 -16.82
N GLN A 343 -21.42 -6.66 -17.56
CA GLN A 343 -20.40 -6.03 -18.39
C GLN A 343 -19.31 -5.38 -17.51
N GLN A 344 -19.70 -4.74 -16.41
CA GLN A 344 -18.78 -4.18 -15.44
C GLN A 344 -17.83 -5.25 -14.86
N GLU A 345 -18.34 -6.42 -14.45
CA GLU A 345 -17.51 -7.54 -13.98
C GLU A 345 -16.63 -8.11 -15.11
N ALA A 346 -17.11 -8.16 -16.34
CA ALA A 346 -16.29 -8.57 -17.48
C ALA A 346 -15.15 -7.59 -17.75
N ASN A 347 -15.39 -6.28 -17.62
CA ASN A 347 -14.37 -5.25 -17.74
C ASN A 347 -13.32 -5.37 -16.62
N LEU A 348 -13.76 -5.58 -15.39
CA LEU A 348 -12.86 -5.85 -14.26
C LEU A 348 -12.01 -7.10 -14.50
N GLY A 349 -12.62 -8.17 -15.02
CA GLY A 349 -11.90 -9.40 -15.38
C GLY A 349 -10.76 -9.13 -16.37
N LYS A 350 -11.03 -8.36 -17.45
CA LYS A 350 -10.01 -7.95 -18.44
C LYS A 350 -8.86 -7.17 -17.78
N LEU A 351 -9.18 -6.22 -16.91
CA LEU A 351 -8.16 -5.47 -16.19
C LEU A 351 -7.27 -6.39 -15.34
N ILE A 352 -7.87 -7.28 -14.54
CA ILE A 352 -7.13 -8.20 -13.68
C ILE A 352 -6.19 -9.09 -14.49
N ASP A 353 -6.67 -9.66 -15.59
CA ASP A 353 -5.84 -10.52 -16.45
C ASP A 353 -4.70 -9.73 -17.08
N ARG A 354 -4.96 -8.51 -17.56
CA ARG A 354 -3.93 -7.64 -18.12
C ARG A 354 -2.85 -7.26 -17.08
N ILE A 355 -3.25 -6.89 -15.86
CA ILE A 355 -2.28 -6.52 -14.80
C ILE A 355 -1.47 -7.75 -14.36
N LYS A 356 -2.06 -8.95 -14.32
CA LYS A 356 -1.31 -10.20 -14.09
C LYS A 356 -0.27 -10.46 -15.18
N ASP A 357 -0.60 -10.17 -16.42
CA ASP A 357 0.29 -10.38 -17.56
C ASP A 357 1.43 -9.37 -17.61
N LEU A 358 1.15 -8.10 -17.38
CA LEU A 358 2.16 -7.04 -17.31
C LEU A 358 3.02 -7.15 -16.06
N ALA A 359 2.45 -7.64 -14.96
CA ALA A 359 3.08 -7.76 -13.64
C ALA A 359 3.85 -6.50 -13.22
N PRO A 360 3.23 -5.33 -13.19
CA PRO A 360 3.80 -4.12 -12.62
C PRO A 360 3.88 -4.26 -11.10
N ARG A 361 4.47 -3.29 -10.42
CA ARG A 361 4.43 -3.21 -8.97
C ARG A 361 3.18 -2.48 -8.47
N VAL A 362 2.85 -1.37 -9.10
CA VAL A 362 1.81 -0.43 -8.64
C VAL A 362 0.78 -0.19 -9.73
N VAL A 363 -0.46 -0.10 -9.32
CA VAL A 363 -1.55 0.46 -10.13
C VAL A 363 -1.98 1.79 -9.49
N TYR A 364 -1.93 2.89 -10.24
CA TYR A 364 -2.62 4.13 -9.91
C TYR A 364 -4.05 4.00 -10.39
N LEU A 365 -4.98 3.87 -9.46
CA LEU A 365 -6.39 3.61 -9.73
C LEU A 365 -7.23 4.87 -9.51
N GLN A 366 -7.91 5.34 -10.55
CA GLN A 366 -8.81 6.48 -10.48
C GLN A 366 -9.94 6.23 -9.46
N ALA A 367 -10.09 7.12 -8.48
CA ALA A 367 -11.15 7.01 -7.48
C ALA A 367 -12.34 7.95 -7.75
N PHE A 368 -12.23 8.82 -8.75
CA PHE A 368 -13.24 9.79 -9.18
C PHE A 368 -13.78 9.46 -10.57
N ALA A 369 -14.87 10.10 -10.96
CA ALA A 369 -15.45 9.96 -12.28
C ALA A 369 -15.14 11.21 -13.14
N ASP A 370 -14.53 11.00 -14.29
CA ASP A 370 -14.33 12.04 -15.32
C ASP A 370 -14.51 11.46 -16.73
N PRO A 371 -15.72 10.95 -17.06
CA PRO A 371 -15.96 10.32 -18.35
C PRO A 371 -15.82 11.23 -19.54
N LYS A 372 -15.66 12.54 -19.32
CA LYS A 372 -15.46 13.56 -20.37
C LYS A 372 -14.00 13.97 -20.52
N GLY A 373 -13.13 13.56 -19.61
CA GLY A 373 -11.71 13.92 -19.61
C GLY A 373 -11.46 15.42 -19.48
N ASN A 374 -12.31 16.14 -18.72
CA ASN A 374 -12.21 17.61 -18.58
C ASN A 374 -11.68 18.06 -17.21
N GLY A 375 -11.29 17.12 -16.36
CA GLY A 375 -10.72 17.37 -15.04
C GLY A 375 -11.70 17.90 -13.99
N ALA A 376 -12.99 18.07 -14.33
CA ALA A 376 -14.01 18.53 -13.40
C ALA A 376 -14.68 17.33 -12.71
N VAL A 377 -14.27 17.02 -11.49
CA VAL A 377 -14.78 15.88 -10.74
C VAL A 377 -16.11 16.25 -10.09
N ASP A 378 -17.20 15.70 -10.60
CA ASP A 378 -18.56 15.90 -10.09
C ASP A 378 -19.18 14.62 -9.46
N ALA A 379 -18.48 13.51 -9.48
CA ALA A 379 -18.84 12.25 -8.82
C ALA A 379 -17.60 11.43 -8.47
N VAL A 380 -17.75 10.46 -7.55
CA VAL A 380 -16.68 9.53 -7.14
C VAL A 380 -17.15 8.09 -7.23
N TYR A 381 -16.21 7.11 -7.07
CA TYR A 381 -16.50 5.68 -7.12
C TYR A 381 -16.48 4.98 -5.75
N PHE A 382 -16.75 5.72 -4.69
CA PHE A 382 -16.81 5.19 -3.32
C PHE A 382 -17.86 5.93 -2.49
N PRO A 383 -18.40 5.31 -1.43
CA PRO A 383 -19.33 5.97 -0.50
C PRO A 383 -18.65 7.17 0.17
N ASN A 384 -19.32 8.31 0.14
CA ASN A 384 -18.83 9.54 0.76
C ASN A 384 -19.96 10.48 1.16
N ARG A 385 -19.63 11.50 1.98
CA ARG A 385 -20.58 12.44 2.58
C ARG A 385 -20.97 13.60 1.68
N HIS A 386 -20.13 13.98 0.71
CA HIS A 386 -20.23 15.29 0.03
C HIS A 386 -20.52 15.20 -1.46
N MET A 387 -20.00 14.19 -2.15
CA MET A 387 -20.08 14.08 -3.59
C MET A 387 -21.11 13.05 -4.03
N PRO A 388 -21.74 13.21 -5.20
CA PRO A 388 -22.47 12.12 -5.83
C PRO A 388 -21.56 10.90 -6.03
N MET A 389 -22.10 9.71 -5.72
CA MET A 389 -21.43 8.45 -5.99
C MET A 389 -21.94 7.91 -7.34
N ARG A 390 -21.05 7.78 -8.34
CA ARG A 390 -21.40 7.20 -9.63
C ARG A 390 -21.69 5.71 -9.51
N ALA A 391 -20.82 5.03 -8.77
CA ALA A 391 -20.98 3.63 -8.37
C ALA A 391 -20.11 3.35 -7.14
N ASP A 392 -20.52 2.42 -6.30
CA ASP A 392 -19.69 1.89 -5.22
C ASP A 392 -18.79 0.78 -5.79
N LEU A 393 -17.67 1.17 -6.40
CA LEU A 393 -16.85 0.28 -7.22
C LEU A 393 -15.38 0.26 -6.82
N PHE A 394 -14.84 1.35 -6.27
CA PHE A 394 -13.40 1.48 -5.98
C PHE A 394 -12.90 0.40 -5.01
N SER A 395 -13.63 0.15 -3.93
CA SER A 395 -13.30 -0.91 -2.96
C SER A 395 -13.24 -2.31 -3.62
N ARG A 396 -14.19 -2.61 -4.51
CA ARG A 396 -14.21 -3.86 -5.29
C ARG A 396 -12.95 -4.02 -6.13
N VAL A 397 -12.62 -3.02 -6.93
CA VAL A 397 -11.49 -3.06 -7.88
C VAL A 397 -10.17 -3.10 -7.15
N SER A 398 -9.96 -2.21 -6.16
CA SER A 398 -8.74 -2.18 -5.35
C SER A 398 -8.48 -3.54 -4.69
N TRP A 399 -9.49 -4.13 -4.03
CA TRP A 399 -9.36 -5.43 -3.38
C TRP A 399 -9.02 -6.55 -4.37
N GLN A 400 -9.66 -6.58 -5.54
CA GLN A 400 -9.38 -7.59 -6.57
C GLN A 400 -7.96 -7.44 -7.16
N LEU A 401 -7.50 -6.21 -7.40
CA LEU A 401 -6.13 -5.95 -7.85
C LEU A 401 -5.10 -6.44 -6.81
N LYS A 402 -5.30 -6.10 -5.54
CA LYS A 402 -4.41 -6.51 -4.43
C LYS A 402 -4.39 -8.02 -4.24
N THR A 403 -5.55 -8.67 -4.22
CA THR A 403 -5.66 -10.10 -3.88
C THR A 403 -5.38 -11.02 -5.05
N ARG A 404 -5.81 -10.67 -6.27
CA ARG A 404 -5.70 -11.53 -7.46
C ARG A 404 -4.52 -11.19 -8.36
N ALA A 405 -4.20 -9.91 -8.54
CA ALA A 405 -3.05 -9.48 -9.35
C ALA A 405 -1.78 -9.27 -8.52
N LYS A 406 -1.88 -9.21 -7.16
CA LYS A 406 -0.76 -9.05 -6.24
C LYS A 406 0.06 -7.78 -6.50
N VAL A 407 -0.63 -6.68 -6.76
CA VAL A 407 -0.04 -5.35 -6.95
C VAL A 407 -0.40 -4.41 -5.82
N GLU A 408 0.42 -3.41 -5.60
CA GLU A 408 0.08 -2.27 -4.74
C GLU A 408 -0.92 -1.37 -5.49
N VAL A 409 -1.88 -0.80 -4.76
CA VAL A 409 -2.88 0.11 -5.32
C VAL A 409 -2.77 1.47 -4.65
N TYR A 410 -2.47 2.50 -5.44
CA TYR A 410 -2.54 3.88 -4.97
C TYR A 410 -3.82 4.50 -5.51
N ALA A 411 -4.59 5.11 -4.62
CA ALA A 411 -5.77 5.86 -5.03
C ALA A 411 -5.34 7.15 -5.74
N TRP A 412 -5.76 7.31 -6.97
CA TRP A 412 -5.54 8.53 -7.74
C TRP A 412 -6.73 9.46 -7.53
N LEU A 413 -6.48 10.63 -6.93
CA LEU A 413 -7.49 11.63 -6.56
C LEU A 413 -7.02 13.05 -6.84
N PRO A 414 -7.95 13.99 -7.19
CA PRO A 414 -7.66 15.41 -7.22
C PRO A 414 -7.25 15.93 -5.84
N LEU A 415 -6.40 16.95 -5.84
CA LEU A 415 -6.11 17.73 -4.63
C LEU A 415 -7.15 18.83 -4.39
N LEU A 416 -7.63 19.48 -5.45
CA LEU A 416 -8.51 20.65 -5.38
C LEU A 416 -9.75 20.58 -6.28
N SER A 417 -9.70 19.82 -7.41
CA SER A 417 -10.69 19.88 -8.48
C SER A 417 -11.97 19.09 -8.20
N PHE A 418 -12.66 19.43 -7.12
CA PHE A 418 -13.95 18.88 -6.77
C PHE A 418 -15.07 19.87 -7.08
N LYS A 419 -16.03 19.48 -7.91
CA LYS A 419 -17.25 20.23 -8.19
C LYS A 419 -18.36 19.72 -7.28
N LEU A 420 -18.51 20.35 -6.14
CA LEU A 420 -19.49 19.99 -5.13
C LEU A 420 -20.92 20.26 -5.60
N PRO A 421 -21.92 19.48 -5.12
CA PRO A 421 -23.33 19.80 -5.25
C PRO A 421 -23.66 21.18 -4.65
N GLU A 422 -24.59 21.93 -5.26
CA GLU A 422 -24.96 23.28 -4.84
C GLU A 422 -25.41 23.40 -3.36
N LYS A 423 -25.91 22.29 -2.79
CA LYS A 423 -26.30 22.24 -1.38
C LYS A 423 -25.14 22.25 -0.39
N GLU A 424 -23.94 21.93 -0.84
CA GLU A 424 -22.74 21.90 0.01
C GLU A 424 -22.30 23.34 0.34
N PRO A 425 -21.98 23.66 1.61
CA PRO A 425 -21.56 25.03 1.99
C PRO A 425 -20.36 25.53 1.19
N ALA A 426 -19.39 24.66 0.89
CA ALA A 426 -18.20 24.98 0.17
C ALA A 426 -18.35 24.98 -1.38
N ALA A 427 -19.56 24.77 -1.91
CA ALA A 427 -19.80 24.60 -3.35
C ALA A 427 -19.35 25.78 -4.24
N THR A 428 -19.18 26.96 -3.65
CA THR A 428 -18.73 28.19 -4.34
C THR A 428 -17.35 28.69 -3.89
N HIS A 429 -16.65 27.93 -3.00
CA HIS A 429 -15.38 28.35 -2.41
C HIS A 429 -14.20 28.00 -3.32
N PHE A 430 -14.27 28.48 -4.57
CA PHE A 430 -13.26 28.18 -5.57
C PHE A 430 -12.03 29.11 -5.49
N VAL A 431 -10.91 28.59 -6.00
CA VAL A 431 -9.76 29.41 -6.39
C VAL A 431 -10.23 30.51 -7.34
N GLN A 432 -9.81 31.72 -7.07
CA GLN A 432 -10.17 32.91 -7.89
C GLN A 432 -8.91 33.49 -8.53
N SER A 433 -9.02 33.90 -9.78
CA SER A 433 -7.99 34.71 -10.44
C SER A 433 -8.24 36.19 -10.19
N VAL A 434 -7.16 36.99 -10.21
CA VAL A 434 -7.27 38.43 -10.18
C VAL A 434 -8.14 38.91 -11.35
N PRO A 435 -9.12 39.83 -11.16
CA PRO A 435 -9.95 40.36 -12.23
C PRO A 435 -9.12 40.90 -13.39
N GLY A 436 -9.42 40.46 -14.62
CA GLY A 436 -8.71 40.87 -15.83
C GLY A 436 -7.37 40.16 -16.06
N ALA A 437 -7.05 39.13 -15.28
CA ALA A 437 -5.87 38.28 -15.50
C ALA A 437 -5.89 37.67 -16.91
N PRO A 438 -4.76 37.64 -17.62
CA PRO A 438 -4.68 37.01 -18.93
C PRO A 438 -4.87 35.51 -18.81
N GLN A 439 -5.73 34.95 -19.67
CA GLN A 439 -5.80 33.48 -19.78
C GLN A 439 -4.57 32.97 -20.55
N ARG A 440 -3.88 32.00 -20.01
CA ARG A 440 -2.79 31.31 -20.71
C ARG A 440 -3.39 30.43 -21.81
N PRO A 441 -2.91 30.54 -23.09
CA PRO A 441 -3.40 29.65 -24.15
C PRO A 441 -3.21 28.17 -23.77
N GLY A 442 -4.21 27.34 -24.03
CA GLY A 442 -4.16 25.91 -23.80
C GLY A 442 -4.46 25.48 -22.36
N THR A 443 -4.71 26.37 -21.41
CA THR A 443 -5.03 26.04 -20.03
C THR A 443 -6.50 26.28 -19.73
N VAL A 444 -7.36 25.34 -20.04
CA VAL A 444 -8.70 25.27 -19.42
C VAL A 444 -8.52 24.57 -18.06
N LYS A 445 -8.55 25.34 -17.00
CA LYS A 445 -8.49 24.77 -15.64
C LYS A 445 -9.89 24.41 -15.18
N PRO A 446 -10.11 23.19 -14.68
CA PRO A 446 -11.36 22.84 -14.01
C PRO A 446 -11.57 23.72 -12.76
N PRO A 447 -12.81 23.86 -12.27
CA PRO A 447 -13.05 24.51 -10.99
C PRO A 447 -12.26 23.80 -9.89
N ARG A 448 -11.50 24.55 -9.09
CA ARG A 448 -10.68 24.07 -7.97
C ARG A 448 -11.14 24.74 -6.69
N LEU A 449 -11.40 23.97 -5.65
CA LEU A 449 -11.68 24.49 -4.32
C LEU A 449 -10.43 25.19 -3.77
N SER A 450 -10.59 26.31 -3.07
CA SER A 450 -9.45 27.05 -2.52
C SER A 450 -8.76 26.28 -1.40
N PRO A 451 -7.44 26.04 -1.49
CA PRO A 451 -6.68 25.38 -0.42
C PRO A 451 -6.50 26.28 0.81
N PHE A 452 -6.91 27.55 0.74
CA PHE A 452 -6.87 28.50 1.86
C PHE A 452 -8.21 28.62 2.59
N ASP A 453 -9.30 28.13 2.00
CA ASP A 453 -10.62 28.18 2.62
C ASP A 453 -10.85 27.01 3.58
N PRO A 454 -11.19 27.27 4.87
CA PRO A 454 -11.34 26.20 5.85
C PRO A 454 -12.46 25.21 5.57
N GLU A 455 -13.59 25.67 4.98
CA GLU A 455 -14.72 24.80 4.64
C GLU A 455 -14.36 23.91 3.43
N ALA A 456 -13.75 24.50 2.40
CA ALA A 456 -13.24 23.75 1.24
C ALA A 456 -12.23 22.66 1.68
N ARG A 457 -11.26 23.03 2.52
CA ARG A 457 -10.29 22.07 3.08
C ARG A 457 -10.97 20.95 3.86
N LYS A 458 -11.98 21.31 4.68
CA LYS A 458 -12.73 20.30 5.47
C LYS A 458 -13.42 19.31 4.55
N VAL A 459 -14.11 19.77 3.52
CA VAL A 459 -14.83 18.90 2.58
C VAL A 459 -13.86 17.96 1.85
N ILE A 460 -12.74 18.48 1.34
CA ILE A 460 -11.73 17.65 0.66
C ILE A 460 -11.17 16.61 1.63
N ARG A 461 -10.85 17.00 2.87
CA ARG A 461 -10.37 16.09 3.90
C ARG A 461 -11.40 14.99 4.20
N ASP A 462 -12.68 15.33 4.31
CA ASP A 462 -13.76 14.38 4.56
C ASP A 462 -13.91 13.38 3.39
N ILE A 463 -13.68 13.82 2.14
CA ILE A 463 -13.67 12.92 0.95
C ILE A 463 -12.52 11.91 1.02
N TYR A 464 -11.31 12.35 1.38
CA TYR A 464 -10.15 11.45 1.54
C TYR A 464 -10.33 10.48 2.71
N GLU A 465 -10.93 10.94 3.80
CA GLU A 465 -11.31 10.09 4.95
C GLU A 465 -12.30 9.01 4.52
N ASP A 466 -13.35 9.38 3.79
CA ASP A 466 -14.39 8.44 3.33
C ASP A 466 -13.84 7.39 2.36
N LEU A 467 -12.92 7.76 1.46
CA LEU A 467 -12.22 6.80 0.63
C LEU A 467 -11.46 5.78 1.50
N ALA A 468 -10.68 6.26 2.45
CA ALA A 468 -9.83 5.41 3.28
C ALA A 468 -10.64 4.52 4.23
N LYS A 469 -11.81 4.95 4.70
CA LYS A 469 -12.75 4.13 5.49
C LYS A 469 -13.31 2.95 4.71
N ASN A 470 -13.58 3.14 3.43
CA ASN A 470 -14.30 2.19 2.59
C ASN A 470 -13.39 1.34 1.69
N SER A 471 -12.07 1.58 1.69
CA SER A 471 -11.15 0.92 0.75
C SER A 471 -9.81 0.62 1.39
N ILE A 472 -9.17 -0.47 0.98
CA ILE A 472 -7.79 -0.80 1.37
C ILE A 472 -6.86 -0.41 0.21
N ILE A 473 -5.97 0.55 0.47
CA ILE A 473 -5.00 1.10 -0.47
C ILE A 473 -3.59 1.10 0.13
N ASP A 474 -2.57 1.16 -0.70
CA ASP A 474 -1.16 1.19 -0.27
C ASP A 474 -0.56 2.60 -0.35
N GLY A 475 -1.26 3.50 -1.04
CA GLY A 475 -0.80 4.88 -1.19
C GLY A 475 -1.82 5.77 -1.88
N VAL A 476 -1.42 7.02 -2.08
CA VAL A 476 -2.20 8.05 -2.80
C VAL A 476 -1.33 8.68 -3.88
N LEU A 477 -1.87 8.79 -5.09
CA LEU A 477 -1.39 9.71 -6.11
C LEU A 477 -2.22 10.99 -6.06
N PHE A 478 -1.62 12.09 -5.66
CA PHE A 478 -2.21 13.43 -5.78
C PHE A 478 -2.08 13.91 -7.23
N HIS A 479 -3.22 14.19 -7.83
CA HIS A 479 -3.34 14.62 -9.23
C HIS A 479 -2.63 15.96 -9.52
N ASP A 480 -2.46 16.28 -10.79
CA ASP A 480 -1.81 17.48 -11.31
C ASP A 480 -2.62 18.79 -11.12
N ASP A 481 -3.88 18.68 -10.70
CA ASP A 481 -4.80 19.81 -10.46
C ASP A 481 -4.39 20.74 -9.32
N GLY A 482 -3.48 20.30 -8.45
CA GLY A 482 -2.97 21.09 -7.34
C GLY A 482 -1.96 22.15 -7.77
N VAL A 483 -2.42 23.10 -8.56
CA VAL A 483 -1.64 24.21 -9.13
C VAL A 483 -2.28 25.54 -8.83
N LEU A 484 -1.46 26.57 -8.66
CA LEU A 484 -1.89 27.97 -8.52
C LEU A 484 -0.98 28.85 -9.38
N ASP A 485 -1.54 29.57 -10.35
CA ASP A 485 -0.73 30.41 -11.20
C ASP A 485 -0.33 31.76 -10.56
N ASP A 486 0.33 32.59 -11.33
CA ASP A 486 0.84 33.90 -10.89
C ASP A 486 -0.24 34.99 -10.78
N TYR A 487 -1.53 34.64 -10.89
CA TYR A 487 -2.71 35.42 -10.61
C TYR A 487 -3.67 34.79 -9.62
N GLU A 488 -3.32 33.60 -9.08
CA GLU A 488 -4.17 32.78 -8.20
C GLU A 488 -3.45 32.48 -6.87
N ASP A 489 -4.12 32.35 -5.75
CA ASP A 489 -5.55 32.44 -5.48
C ASP A 489 -5.89 33.86 -5.00
N ALA A 490 -6.88 34.52 -5.60
CA ALA A 490 -7.37 35.82 -5.20
C ALA A 490 -8.68 35.75 -4.37
N SER A 491 -9.04 34.58 -3.86
CA SER A 491 -10.20 34.45 -2.97
C SER A 491 -10.00 35.21 -1.66
N PRO A 492 -11.06 35.68 -1.00
CA PRO A 492 -10.94 36.39 0.27
C PRO A 492 -10.19 35.60 1.35
N ALA A 493 -10.36 34.29 1.38
CA ALA A 493 -9.67 33.40 2.31
C ALA A 493 -8.15 33.35 2.02
N ALA A 494 -7.77 33.29 0.75
CA ALA A 494 -6.37 33.29 0.34
C ALA A 494 -5.68 34.63 0.62
N LEU A 495 -6.32 35.76 0.31
CA LEU A 495 -5.75 37.07 0.60
C LEU A 495 -5.48 37.25 2.09
N LYS A 496 -6.43 36.86 2.95
CA LYS A 496 -6.26 36.89 4.40
C LYS A 496 -5.12 35.96 4.86
N ALA A 497 -4.96 34.79 4.22
CA ALA A 497 -3.86 33.88 4.52
C ALA A 497 -2.51 34.49 4.13
N TYR A 498 -2.41 35.20 3.01
CA TYR A 498 -1.18 35.91 2.60
C TYR A 498 -0.81 37.00 3.59
N GLU A 499 -1.78 37.80 4.08
CA GLU A 499 -1.55 38.80 5.13
C GLU A 499 -0.99 38.16 6.41
N ALA A 500 -1.54 37.01 6.83
CA ALA A 500 -1.04 36.27 7.97
C ALA A 500 0.38 35.72 7.77
N MET A 501 0.80 35.52 6.52
CA MET A 501 2.18 35.13 6.16
C MET A 501 3.12 36.35 5.98
N GLY A 502 2.64 37.57 6.24
CA GLY A 502 3.42 38.81 6.08
C GLY A 502 3.57 39.30 4.63
N LEU A 503 2.64 38.91 3.78
CA LEU A 503 2.53 39.39 2.38
C LEU A 503 1.39 40.41 2.25
N PRO A 504 1.39 41.30 1.23
CA PRO A 504 0.23 42.14 0.94
C PRO A 504 -1.01 41.31 0.64
N GLY A 505 -2.18 41.76 1.10
CA GLY A 505 -3.50 41.18 0.75
C GLY A 505 -3.98 41.59 -0.66
N ASP A 506 -3.07 41.97 -1.54
CA ASP A 506 -3.33 42.36 -2.94
C ASP A 506 -2.26 41.74 -3.85
N ILE A 507 -2.69 40.80 -4.69
CA ILE A 507 -1.79 40.11 -5.64
C ILE A 507 -1.14 41.09 -6.62
N ASN A 508 -1.82 42.18 -7.03
CA ASN A 508 -1.22 43.16 -7.93
C ASN A 508 -0.03 43.87 -7.29
N GLN A 509 -0.09 44.15 -5.97
CA GLN A 509 1.07 44.68 -5.22
C GLN A 509 2.19 43.67 -5.13
N ILE A 510 1.87 42.41 -4.87
CA ILE A 510 2.85 41.33 -4.83
C ILE A 510 3.60 41.21 -6.16
N ARG A 511 2.87 41.26 -7.28
CA ARG A 511 3.41 41.13 -8.63
C ARG A 511 4.31 42.29 -9.07
N GLN A 512 4.24 43.43 -8.42
CA GLN A 512 5.10 44.59 -8.72
C GLN A 512 6.52 44.45 -8.14
N SER A 513 6.72 43.50 -7.19
CA SER A 513 8.01 43.28 -6.54
C SER A 513 8.51 41.87 -6.80
N PRO A 514 9.69 41.68 -7.43
CA PRO A 514 10.27 40.35 -7.63
C PRO A 514 10.50 39.61 -6.30
N GLU A 515 10.85 40.32 -5.22
CA GLU A 515 11.04 39.74 -3.91
C GLU A 515 9.72 39.20 -3.31
N LEU A 516 8.65 39.99 -3.42
CA LEU A 516 7.32 39.56 -2.95
C LEU A 516 6.79 38.40 -3.80
N MET A 517 7.01 38.42 -5.13
CA MET A 517 6.68 37.31 -6.02
C MET A 517 7.35 36.02 -5.58
N GLN A 518 8.64 36.07 -5.31
CA GLN A 518 9.38 34.89 -4.86
C GLN A 518 8.82 34.35 -3.53
N LYS A 519 8.60 35.23 -2.55
CA LYS A 519 8.03 34.82 -1.25
C LYS A 519 6.64 34.22 -1.42
N TRP A 520 5.79 34.81 -2.22
CA TRP A 520 4.44 34.36 -2.47
C TRP A 520 4.41 33.02 -3.22
N THR A 521 5.25 32.86 -4.25
CA THR A 521 5.41 31.59 -4.98
C THR A 521 5.75 30.47 -4.03
N ARG A 522 6.78 30.65 -3.19
CA ARG A 522 7.18 29.66 -2.17
C ARG A 522 6.08 29.38 -1.15
N ALA A 523 5.33 30.41 -0.74
CA ALA A 523 4.21 30.26 0.19
C ALA A 523 3.07 29.41 -0.41
N LYS A 524 2.75 29.59 -1.69
CA LYS A 524 1.75 28.79 -2.42
C LYS A 524 2.19 27.32 -2.52
N THR A 525 3.42 27.09 -2.98
CA THR A 525 4.00 25.73 -3.06
C THR A 525 3.93 25.01 -1.71
N LYS A 526 4.37 25.69 -0.65
CA LYS A 526 4.32 25.13 0.71
C LYS A 526 2.89 24.84 1.16
N ALA A 527 1.94 25.73 0.92
CA ALA A 527 0.54 25.57 1.32
C ALA A 527 -0.09 24.33 0.67
N LEU A 528 0.21 24.06 -0.60
CA LEU A 528 -0.27 22.87 -1.32
C LEU A 528 0.38 21.59 -0.78
N ILE A 529 1.66 21.60 -0.44
CA ILE A 529 2.36 20.47 0.17
C ILE A 529 1.78 20.20 1.57
N ASP A 530 1.65 21.21 2.41
CA ASP A 530 1.11 21.07 3.77
C ASP A 530 -0.32 20.50 3.73
N PHE A 531 -1.13 20.94 2.75
CA PHE A 531 -2.48 20.45 2.60
C PHE A 531 -2.51 18.97 2.16
N SER A 532 -1.67 18.57 1.22
CA SER A 532 -1.58 17.16 0.83
C SER A 532 -1.13 16.25 2.00
N HIS A 533 -0.24 16.75 2.86
CA HIS A 533 0.15 16.04 4.08
C HIS A 533 -0.98 15.92 5.11
N GLU A 534 -1.84 16.92 5.21
CA GLU A 534 -3.05 16.84 6.03
C GLU A 534 -3.98 15.73 5.53
N LEU A 535 -4.17 15.64 4.20
CA LEU A 535 -5.03 14.64 3.59
C LEU A 535 -4.50 13.21 3.79
N ILE A 536 -3.19 12.99 3.60
CA ILE A 536 -2.61 11.66 3.81
C ILE A 536 -2.66 11.25 5.28
N THR A 537 -2.45 12.19 6.20
CA THR A 537 -2.54 11.92 7.64
C THR A 537 -3.91 11.41 8.05
N VAL A 538 -4.97 12.01 7.51
CA VAL A 538 -6.36 11.56 7.76
C VAL A 538 -6.61 10.19 7.15
N ALA A 539 -6.22 9.98 5.89
CA ALA A 539 -6.42 8.71 5.20
C ALA A 539 -5.64 7.55 5.88
N GLN A 540 -4.42 7.79 6.30
CA GLN A 540 -3.57 6.80 6.95
C GLN A 540 -4.19 6.24 8.24
N GLY A 541 -4.95 7.03 8.98
CA GLY A 541 -5.64 6.59 10.18
C GLY A 541 -6.59 5.39 9.96
N TYR A 542 -6.99 5.13 8.73
CA TYR A 542 -7.91 4.04 8.35
C TYR A 542 -7.23 2.88 7.60
N GLN A 543 -5.91 2.92 7.39
CA GLN A 543 -5.18 1.94 6.59
C GLN A 543 -4.31 1.01 7.44
N ASN A 544 -4.90 -0.01 8.01
CA ASN A 544 -4.28 -1.19 8.65
C ASN A 544 -2.92 -0.98 9.35
N GLY A 545 -2.67 0.22 9.91
CA GLY A 545 -1.40 0.59 10.55
C GLY A 545 -0.19 0.67 9.62
N ARG A 546 -0.37 0.52 8.31
CA ARG A 546 0.70 0.66 7.32
C ARG A 546 0.91 2.12 6.99
N ASP A 547 2.17 2.50 6.84
CA ASP A 547 2.51 3.78 6.26
C ASP A 547 2.02 3.82 4.80
N MET A 548 1.11 4.72 4.50
CA MET A 548 0.68 4.94 3.12
C MET A 548 1.75 5.71 2.37
N LEU A 549 2.12 5.20 1.20
CA LEU A 549 3.07 5.89 0.34
C LEU A 549 2.39 7.00 -0.45
N THR A 550 3.14 8.04 -0.72
CA THR A 550 2.66 9.24 -1.43
C THR A 550 3.36 9.39 -2.77
N ALA A 551 2.58 9.65 -3.81
CA ALA A 551 3.07 10.13 -5.09
C ALA A 551 2.39 11.47 -5.43
N ARG A 552 3.13 12.38 -6.03
CA ARG A 552 2.62 13.69 -6.44
C ARG A 552 2.93 13.95 -7.90
N ASN A 553 1.92 14.25 -8.72
CA ASN A 553 2.14 14.68 -10.10
C ASN A 553 2.89 16.02 -10.15
N ILE A 554 3.81 16.12 -11.08
CA ILE A 554 4.53 17.35 -11.43
C ILE A 554 4.67 17.44 -12.94
N PHE A 555 4.45 18.64 -13.49
CA PHE A 555 4.72 18.92 -14.90
C PHE A 555 6.22 18.86 -15.22
N ALA A 556 6.57 18.65 -16.46
CA ALA A 556 7.98 18.70 -16.89
C ALA A 556 8.58 20.11 -16.78
N SER A 557 7.75 21.16 -16.92
CA SER A 557 8.21 22.54 -16.93
C SER A 557 8.93 22.96 -15.65
N PRO A 558 8.49 22.69 -14.41
CA PRO A 558 9.25 23.04 -13.20
C PRO A 558 10.60 22.32 -13.06
N VAL A 559 10.75 21.15 -13.70
CA VAL A 559 12.01 20.40 -13.71
C VAL A 559 13.00 20.98 -14.72
N LEU A 560 12.50 21.45 -15.86
CA LEU A 560 13.32 22.01 -16.95
C LEU A 560 13.62 23.48 -16.75
N ASP A 561 12.69 24.24 -16.17
CA ASP A 561 12.79 25.66 -15.85
C ASP A 561 12.23 25.92 -14.43
N PRO A 562 13.09 26.09 -13.41
CA PRO A 562 12.64 26.37 -12.03
C PRO A 562 11.74 27.59 -11.89
N LYS A 563 11.79 28.55 -12.87
CA LYS A 563 10.90 29.71 -12.86
C LYS A 563 9.43 29.32 -13.05
N ALA A 564 9.17 28.12 -13.61
CA ALA A 564 7.79 27.63 -13.79
C ALA A 564 7.04 27.47 -12.45
N GLU A 565 7.72 27.42 -11.32
CA GLU A 565 7.08 27.44 -9.99
C GLU A 565 6.15 28.66 -9.82
N GLU A 566 6.47 29.82 -10.42
CA GLU A 566 5.64 31.04 -10.31
C GLU A 566 4.19 30.81 -10.77
N TRP A 567 3.99 29.98 -11.82
CA TRP A 567 2.67 29.73 -12.42
C TRP A 567 2.14 28.32 -12.28
N THR A 568 2.86 27.47 -11.58
CA THR A 568 2.41 26.10 -11.28
C THR A 568 2.28 25.84 -9.78
N ALA A 569 2.98 26.62 -8.94
CA ALA A 569 3.17 26.34 -7.52
C ALA A 569 3.71 24.93 -7.28
N GLN A 570 4.58 24.45 -8.18
CA GLN A 570 5.26 23.17 -8.11
C GLN A 570 6.77 23.38 -8.07
N ASN A 571 7.45 22.78 -7.08
CA ASN A 571 8.91 22.83 -6.95
C ASN A 571 9.45 21.42 -6.82
N PHE A 572 10.35 21.04 -7.72
CA PHE A 572 10.82 19.67 -7.82
C PHE A 572 11.61 19.22 -6.60
N ASP A 573 12.50 20.06 -6.07
CA ASP A 573 13.28 19.72 -4.85
C ASP A 573 12.39 19.57 -3.63
N ASP A 574 11.40 20.46 -3.45
CA ASP A 574 10.44 20.36 -2.38
C ASP A 574 9.62 19.08 -2.48
N PHE A 575 9.20 18.70 -3.70
CA PHE A 575 8.43 17.47 -3.91
C PHE A 575 9.27 16.22 -3.62
N LEU A 576 10.55 16.20 -4.02
CA LEU A 576 11.48 15.13 -3.66
C LEU A 576 11.66 14.97 -2.14
N HIS A 577 11.53 16.06 -1.37
CA HIS A 577 11.61 16.01 0.09
C HIS A 577 10.27 15.63 0.74
N ALA A 578 9.16 16.13 0.19
CA ALA A 578 7.85 16.03 0.80
C ALA A 578 7.14 14.67 0.55
N TYR A 579 7.38 14.05 -0.60
CA TYR A 579 6.69 12.83 -1.01
C TYR A 579 7.66 11.64 -1.13
N ASP A 580 7.11 10.42 -1.05
CA ASP A 580 7.87 9.20 -1.29
C ASP A 580 8.31 9.10 -2.74
N TYR A 581 7.41 9.48 -3.66
CA TYR A 581 7.66 9.53 -5.10
C TYR A 581 7.15 10.83 -5.72
N VAL A 582 7.83 11.26 -6.77
CA VAL A 582 7.38 12.35 -7.65
C VAL A 582 6.99 11.73 -8.98
N ALA A 583 5.71 11.81 -9.33
CA ALA A 583 5.17 11.32 -10.59
C ALA A 583 5.30 12.40 -11.67
N LEU A 584 6.41 12.32 -12.42
CA LEU A 584 6.79 13.32 -13.40
C LEU A 584 6.13 13.03 -14.75
N GLU A 585 5.33 13.97 -15.26
CA GLU A 585 4.70 13.89 -16.57
C GLU A 585 5.74 13.99 -17.69
N ALA A 586 6.32 12.85 -18.04
CA ALA A 586 7.32 12.75 -19.08
C ALA A 586 6.66 12.56 -20.47
N MET A 587 5.89 13.58 -20.88
CA MET A 587 4.93 13.52 -21.99
C MET A 587 5.35 14.44 -23.17
N PRO A 588 6.35 14.03 -23.97
CA PRO A 588 6.95 14.87 -24.99
C PRO A 588 5.97 15.37 -26.08
N TYR A 589 4.89 14.65 -26.33
CA TYR A 589 3.90 15.07 -27.32
C TYR A 589 2.99 16.17 -26.76
N MET A 590 2.64 16.12 -25.48
CA MET A 590 1.91 17.20 -24.82
C MET A 590 2.76 18.48 -24.75
N GLU A 591 4.05 18.34 -24.53
CA GLU A 591 5.03 19.44 -24.46
C GLU A 591 5.50 19.92 -25.85
N GLU A 592 4.83 19.50 -26.93
CA GLU A 592 5.13 19.87 -28.32
C GLU A 592 6.62 19.73 -28.70
N ALA A 593 7.28 18.72 -28.12
CA ALA A 593 8.70 18.48 -28.33
C ALA A 593 8.99 18.17 -29.81
N LYS A 594 9.86 18.96 -30.45
CA LYS A 594 10.26 18.73 -31.86
C LYS A 594 10.97 17.39 -32.04
N ASP A 595 11.76 16.99 -31.08
CA ASP A 595 12.42 15.68 -30.99
C ASP A 595 12.09 15.05 -29.61
N PRO A 596 11.10 14.15 -29.54
CA PRO A 596 10.71 13.46 -28.31
C PRO A 596 11.86 12.74 -27.63
N LYS A 597 12.78 12.15 -28.39
CA LYS A 597 13.90 11.40 -27.85
C LYS A 597 14.95 12.31 -27.19
N ASP A 598 15.30 13.41 -27.82
CA ASP A 598 16.21 14.40 -27.27
C ASP A 598 15.59 15.13 -26.06
N TRP A 599 14.30 15.44 -26.14
CA TRP A 599 13.56 16.02 -25.02
C TRP A 599 13.58 15.11 -23.77
N MET A 600 13.28 13.82 -23.93
CA MET A 600 13.35 12.83 -22.86
C MET A 600 14.76 12.73 -22.24
N LYS A 601 15.80 12.82 -23.10
CA LYS A 601 17.19 12.84 -22.63
C LYS A 601 17.49 14.07 -21.77
N LYS A 602 17.03 15.24 -22.20
CA LYS A 602 17.20 16.50 -21.46
C LYS A 602 16.46 16.46 -20.13
N LEU A 603 15.21 15.98 -20.12
CA LEU A 603 14.40 15.86 -18.90
C LEU A 603 15.06 14.89 -17.90
N THR A 604 15.49 13.70 -18.37
CA THR A 604 16.16 12.72 -17.51
C THR A 604 17.46 13.27 -16.93
N ALA A 605 18.23 14.00 -17.75
CA ALA A 605 19.48 14.64 -17.31
C ALA A 605 19.21 15.78 -16.29
N ALA A 606 18.10 16.49 -16.41
CA ALA A 606 17.68 17.51 -15.43
C ALA A 606 17.36 16.84 -14.08
N VAL A 607 16.52 15.81 -14.08
CA VAL A 607 16.19 15.02 -12.87
C VAL A 607 17.44 14.48 -12.18
N ALA A 608 18.41 13.98 -12.95
CA ALA A 608 19.65 13.40 -12.41
C ALA A 608 20.56 14.39 -11.66
N LYS A 609 20.35 15.71 -11.82
CA LYS A 609 21.11 16.75 -11.10
C LYS A 609 20.67 16.91 -9.64
N HIS A 610 19.46 16.47 -9.31
CA HIS A 610 18.89 16.60 -7.97
C HIS A 610 19.23 15.40 -7.11
N LYS A 611 19.47 15.63 -5.83
CA LYS A 611 19.72 14.56 -4.87
C LYS A 611 18.51 13.61 -4.82
N ASP A 612 18.76 12.30 -4.98
CA ASP A 612 17.72 11.26 -5.04
C ASP A 612 16.72 11.42 -6.22
N GLY A 613 16.96 12.33 -7.15
CA GLY A 613 16.07 12.63 -8.26
C GLY A 613 15.67 11.38 -9.05
N LEU A 614 16.62 10.63 -9.61
CA LEU A 614 16.34 9.38 -10.35
C LEU A 614 15.75 8.27 -9.47
N LYS A 615 16.02 8.30 -8.16
CA LYS A 615 15.57 7.28 -7.22
C LYS A 615 14.09 7.46 -6.87
N LYS A 616 13.65 8.70 -6.69
CA LYS A 616 12.28 9.05 -6.24
C LYS A 616 11.34 9.47 -7.37
N THR A 617 11.85 9.72 -8.59
CA THR A 617 11.01 10.11 -9.71
C THR A 617 10.48 8.90 -10.47
N ILE A 618 9.18 8.84 -10.64
CA ILE A 618 8.46 7.95 -11.55
C ILE A 618 8.17 8.73 -12.82
N PHE A 619 8.77 8.34 -13.95
CA PHE A 619 8.53 8.97 -15.24
C PHE A 619 7.22 8.42 -15.81
N GLU A 620 6.17 9.24 -15.84
CA GLU A 620 4.87 8.90 -16.42
C GLU A 620 4.86 9.20 -17.91
N LEU A 621 4.83 8.14 -18.70
CA LEU A 621 4.85 8.23 -20.16
C LEU A 621 3.44 8.24 -20.71
N GLN A 622 3.18 9.05 -21.77
CA GLN A 622 1.90 9.05 -22.43
C GLN A 622 1.75 7.91 -23.44
N ALA A 623 0.62 7.21 -23.38
CA ALA A 623 0.28 6.13 -24.32
C ALA A 623 -0.57 6.60 -25.51
N VAL A 624 -1.08 7.84 -25.45
CA VAL A 624 -1.87 8.48 -26.51
C VAL A 624 -1.40 9.90 -26.78
N ASP A 625 -1.60 10.39 -27.98
CA ASP A 625 -1.39 11.81 -28.34
C ASP A 625 -2.73 12.56 -28.33
N TRP A 626 -3.06 13.19 -27.21
CA TRP A 626 -4.32 13.93 -27.02
C TRP A 626 -4.49 15.11 -27.98
N ARG A 627 -3.40 15.68 -28.51
CA ARG A 627 -3.46 16.75 -29.51
C ARG A 627 -3.93 16.25 -30.87
N ASN A 628 -3.91 14.95 -31.09
CA ASN A 628 -4.24 14.30 -32.33
C ASN A 628 -5.39 13.28 -32.15
N GLN A 629 -6.51 13.74 -31.60
CA GLN A 629 -7.73 12.94 -31.41
C GLN A 629 -7.46 11.60 -30.65
N ASP A 630 -6.73 11.67 -29.57
CA ASP A 630 -6.37 10.51 -28.72
C ASP A 630 -5.69 9.36 -29.48
N LYS A 631 -4.93 9.72 -30.52
CA LYS A 631 -4.24 8.73 -31.34
C LYS A 631 -3.26 7.91 -30.50
N PRO A 632 -3.40 6.59 -30.45
CA PRO A 632 -2.46 5.73 -29.72
C PRO A 632 -1.04 5.92 -30.23
N ILE A 633 -0.11 6.10 -29.27
CA ILE A 633 1.33 6.07 -29.56
C ILE A 633 1.73 4.61 -29.79
N PRO A 634 2.51 4.29 -30.84
CA PRO A 634 2.94 2.93 -31.08
C PRO A 634 3.64 2.35 -29.83
N THR A 635 3.23 1.18 -29.38
CA THR A 635 3.77 0.55 -28.15
C THR A 635 5.28 0.37 -28.20
N THR A 636 5.85 0.17 -29.41
CA THR A 636 7.31 0.11 -29.62
C THR A 636 8.00 1.42 -29.26
N VAL A 637 7.37 2.57 -29.52
CA VAL A 637 7.91 3.88 -29.14
C VAL A 637 7.92 4.01 -27.62
N LEU A 638 6.82 3.65 -26.97
CA LEU A 638 6.70 3.66 -25.50
C LEU A 638 7.75 2.75 -24.84
N ARG A 639 7.90 1.51 -25.35
CA ARG A 639 8.95 0.59 -24.91
C ARG A 639 10.35 1.19 -25.07
N ASP A 640 10.63 1.82 -26.19
CA ASP A 640 11.95 2.38 -26.47
C ASP A 640 12.23 3.61 -25.60
N GLN A 641 11.22 4.41 -25.21
CA GLN A 641 11.34 5.46 -24.18
C GLN A 641 11.69 4.84 -22.82
N MET A 642 11.03 3.76 -22.40
CA MET A 642 11.34 3.06 -21.15
C MET A 642 12.77 2.47 -21.15
N ARG A 643 13.22 1.93 -22.28
CA ARG A 643 14.61 1.49 -22.44
C ARG A 643 15.63 2.64 -22.35
N GLN A 644 15.28 3.80 -22.92
CA GLN A 644 16.10 5.01 -22.82
C GLN A 644 16.23 5.49 -21.37
N LEU A 645 15.14 5.50 -20.60
CA LEU A 645 15.13 5.82 -19.18
C LEU A 645 16.03 4.87 -18.38
N ARG A 646 15.89 3.55 -18.60
CA ARG A 646 16.74 2.54 -17.94
C ARG A 646 18.22 2.73 -18.26
N ALA A 647 18.55 3.00 -19.52
CA ALA A 647 19.94 3.25 -19.94
C ALA A 647 20.54 4.49 -19.28
N ALA A 648 19.70 5.48 -18.90
CA ALA A 648 20.10 6.67 -18.17
C ALA A 648 20.09 6.50 -16.64
N GLY A 649 19.78 5.30 -16.11
CA GLY A 649 19.72 5.02 -14.68
C GLY A 649 18.36 5.35 -14.02
N ALA A 650 17.36 5.81 -14.77
CA ALA A 650 16.00 6.01 -14.29
C ALA A 650 15.26 4.65 -14.28
N LEU A 651 15.14 4.06 -13.10
CA LEU A 651 14.54 2.73 -12.95
C LEU A 651 13.04 2.76 -12.72
N ASN A 652 12.46 3.91 -12.31
CA ASN A 652 11.06 4.07 -11.97
C ASN A 652 10.32 4.75 -13.11
N TYR A 653 9.31 4.10 -13.66
CA TYR A 653 8.47 4.65 -14.73
C TYR A 653 7.13 3.94 -14.82
N GLY A 654 6.20 4.57 -15.47
CA GLY A 654 4.87 4.08 -15.76
C GLY A 654 4.33 4.66 -17.05
N TYR A 655 3.05 4.44 -17.30
CA TYR A 655 2.35 5.01 -18.45
C TYR A 655 0.86 5.27 -18.17
N TYR A 656 0.30 6.22 -18.92
CA TYR A 656 -1.10 6.60 -18.92
C TYR A 656 -1.56 6.99 -20.34
N PRO A 657 -2.80 6.66 -20.74
CA PRO A 657 -3.75 5.75 -20.09
C PRO A 657 -3.46 4.28 -20.42
N ASP A 658 -4.04 3.37 -19.61
CA ASP A 658 -4.10 1.96 -19.91
C ASP A 658 -5.51 1.60 -20.44
N ASP A 659 -5.65 1.48 -21.75
CA ASP A 659 -6.90 1.02 -22.38
C ASP A 659 -6.92 -0.52 -22.43
N PHE A 660 -7.21 -1.14 -21.28
CA PHE A 660 -7.31 -2.59 -21.17
C PHE A 660 -8.52 -3.17 -21.93
N ILE A 661 -9.49 -2.33 -22.29
CA ILE A 661 -10.66 -2.77 -23.11
C ILE A 661 -10.24 -3.03 -24.56
N ALA A 662 -9.48 -2.11 -25.14
CA ALA A 662 -8.93 -2.26 -26.49
C ALA A 662 -7.57 -3.01 -26.52
N GLY A 663 -7.01 -3.37 -25.37
CA GLY A 663 -5.71 -4.03 -25.25
C GLY A 663 -4.53 -3.12 -25.62
N ARG A 664 -4.59 -1.84 -25.29
CA ARG A 664 -3.58 -0.82 -25.63
C ARG A 664 -3.00 -0.14 -24.38
N PRO A 665 -1.67 0.06 -24.34
CA PRO A 665 -0.62 -0.44 -25.25
C PRO A 665 -0.53 -1.97 -25.27
N ASP A 666 0.12 -2.54 -26.30
CA ASP A 666 0.25 -3.99 -26.46
C ASP A 666 1.03 -4.63 -25.28
N THR A 667 0.41 -5.61 -24.63
CA THR A 667 0.93 -6.25 -23.41
C THR A 667 2.22 -7.02 -23.64
N GLU A 668 2.33 -7.74 -24.79
CA GLU A 668 3.51 -8.55 -25.07
C GLU A 668 4.73 -7.68 -25.30
N VAL A 669 4.55 -6.55 -25.99
CA VAL A 669 5.61 -5.57 -26.24
C VAL A 669 6.06 -4.88 -24.95
N LEU A 670 5.14 -4.55 -24.03
CA LEU A 670 5.47 -3.89 -22.77
C LEU A 670 6.02 -4.82 -21.69
N ARG A 671 5.69 -6.11 -21.72
CA ARG A 671 6.10 -7.06 -20.67
C ARG A 671 7.61 -7.06 -20.45
N GLU A 672 8.42 -6.91 -21.50
CA GLU A 672 9.88 -6.84 -21.41
C GLU A 672 10.39 -5.73 -20.47
N VAL A 673 9.71 -4.59 -20.46
CA VAL A 673 10.14 -3.39 -19.71
C VAL A 673 9.34 -3.15 -18.44
N MET A 674 8.11 -3.66 -18.36
CA MET A 674 7.20 -3.44 -17.22
C MET A 674 7.22 -4.57 -16.20
N SER A 675 7.41 -5.83 -16.63
CA SER A 675 7.28 -6.98 -15.72
C SER A 675 8.39 -7.02 -14.69
N LEU A 676 8.02 -7.19 -13.43
CA LEU A 676 8.91 -7.45 -12.31
C LEU A 676 8.97 -8.94 -11.93
N LYS A 677 8.26 -9.81 -12.65
CA LYS A 677 8.38 -11.26 -12.47
C LYS A 677 9.78 -11.72 -12.89
N THR A 678 10.46 -12.42 -11.98
CA THR A 678 11.74 -13.04 -12.32
C THR A 678 11.52 -14.34 -13.09
N TYR A 679 12.36 -14.63 -14.07
CA TYR A 679 12.29 -15.82 -14.94
C TYR A 679 12.36 -17.16 -14.15
N ILE A 680 12.83 -17.11 -12.91
CA ILE A 680 12.95 -18.28 -12.02
C ILE A 680 11.58 -18.71 -11.47
N GLU A 681 10.66 -17.76 -11.24
CA GLU A 681 9.30 -18.06 -10.74
C GLU A 681 8.43 -18.76 -11.80
N THR A 682 8.63 -18.46 -13.08
CA THR A 682 7.88 -19.11 -14.17
C THR A 682 8.26 -20.58 -14.39
N ARG A 683 9.43 -21.03 -13.97
CA ARG A 683 9.84 -22.45 -14.05
C ARG A 683 9.43 -23.28 -12.82
N LYS A 684 9.20 -22.65 -11.66
CA LYS A 684 8.70 -23.31 -10.44
C LYS A 684 7.17 -23.35 -10.33
N ALA A 685 6.47 -22.56 -11.12
CA ALA A 685 5.01 -22.44 -11.07
C ALA A 685 4.29 -23.48 -11.94
N GLN A 686 4.89 -24.69 -12.15
CA GLN A 686 4.14 -25.83 -12.70
C GLN A 686 4.29 -27.10 -11.85
N PRO A 687 3.73 -27.13 -10.65
CA PRO A 687 2.87 -28.22 -10.27
C PRO A 687 1.52 -27.92 -10.89
N SER A 688 0.98 -28.92 -11.60
CA SER A 688 -0.33 -28.80 -12.25
C SER A 688 -1.32 -28.05 -11.36
N ALA A 689 -1.92 -26.97 -11.87
CA ALA A 689 -2.90 -26.12 -11.19
C ALA A 689 -4.09 -26.91 -10.58
N GLU A 690 -4.30 -28.13 -10.99
CA GLU A 690 -5.29 -29.08 -10.44
C GLU A 690 -4.98 -29.60 -9.04
N LYS A 691 -3.72 -29.62 -8.59
CA LYS A 691 -3.35 -30.11 -7.24
C LYS A 691 -3.25 -29.02 -6.17
N LEU A 692 -3.21 -27.74 -6.58
CA LEU A 692 -3.11 -26.59 -5.66
C LEU A 692 -4.45 -25.89 -5.37
N ASN A 693 -5.54 -26.35 -5.93
CA ASN A 693 -6.89 -25.80 -5.70
C ASN A 693 -7.44 -26.02 -4.28
N GLY A 694 -6.65 -26.52 -3.36
CA GLY A 694 -6.97 -26.69 -1.94
C GLY A 694 -6.02 -25.97 -0.97
N ALA A 695 -4.93 -25.40 -1.43
CA ALA A 695 -3.99 -24.70 -0.55
C ALA A 695 -4.51 -23.29 -0.24
N VAL A 696 -4.61 -22.96 1.03
CA VAL A 696 -4.83 -21.58 1.48
C VAL A 696 -3.65 -20.75 0.97
N PRO A 697 -3.87 -19.64 0.24
CA PRO A 697 -2.78 -18.78 -0.17
C PRO A 697 -2.03 -18.23 1.04
N VAL A 698 -0.71 -18.22 0.95
CA VAL A 698 0.12 -17.51 1.92
C VAL A 698 -0.23 -16.04 1.82
N LEU A 699 -0.92 -15.52 2.83
CA LEU A 699 -1.24 -14.10 2.92
C LEU A 699 0.04 -13.33 3.24
N GLN A 700 0.33 -12.35 2.45
CA GLN A 700 1.30 -11.32 2.83
C GLN A 700 0.74 -10.49 4.00
N PRO A 701 1.56 -9.89 4.87
CA PRO A 701 1.08 -9.05 5.96
C PRO A 701 0.03 -8.04 5.45
N GLY A 702 -1.16 -8.04 6.07
CA GLY A 702 -2.30 -7.22 5.67
C GLY A 702 -3.20 -7.79 4.56
N GLN A 703 -3.02 -9.04 4.15
CA GLN A 703 -3.96 -9.73 3.25
C GLN A 703 -4.88 -10.65 4.05
N SER A 704 -6.17 -10.57 3.81
CA SER A 704 -7.13 -11.55 4.34
C SER A 704 -6.96 -12.92 3.67
N PRO A 705 -7.29 -14.02 4.36
CA PRO A 705 -7.36 -15.34 3.74
C PRO A 705 -8.28 -15.29 2.51
N GLU A 706 -7.85 -15.85 1.39
CA GLU A 706 -8.74 -16.04 0.25
C GLU A 706 -9.85 -17.03 0.64
N GLY A 707 -10.99 -16.50 1.05
CA GLY A 707 -12.23 -17.25 1.22
C GLY A 707 -13.29 -16.85 0.22
N ALA A 708 -13.09 -15.70 -0.44
CA ALA A 708 -14.04 -15.15 -1.40
C ALA A 708 -13.58 -15.39 -2.83
N GLN A 709 -13.58 -16.62 -3.28
CA GLN A 709 -13.72 -16.85 -4.72
C GLN A 709 -15.15 -16.45 -5.10
N ASP A 710 -15.26 -15.64 -6.16
CA ASP A 710 -16.52 -15.28 -6.82
C ASP A 710 -17.44 -16.50 -6.86
N ARG A 711 -18.45 -16.54 -6.01
CA ARG A 711 -19.58 -17.43 -6.23
C ARG A 711 -20.29 -16.87 -7.46
N LYS A 712 -20.07 -17.49 -8.63
CA LYS A 712 -21.07 -17.42 -9.68
C LYS A 712 -22.41 -17.81 -9.03
N PRO A 713 -23.48 -17.02 -9.18
CA PRO A 713 -24.79 -17.51 -8.81
C PRO A 713 -25.01 -18.80 -9.59
N ALA A 714 -25.32 -19.89 -8.88
CA ALA A 714 -25.73 -21.14 -9.50
C ALA A 714 -26.98 -20.81 -10.32
N VAL A 715 -26.83 -20.76 -11.63
CA VAL A 715 -27.96 -20.83 -12.54
C VAL A 715 -28.47 -22.26 -12.39
N THR A 716 -29.49 -22.41 -11.57
CA THR A 716 -30.32 -23.60 -11.64
C THR A 716 -30.90 -23.63 -13.06
N GLU A 717 -30.41 -24.54 -13.89
CA GLU A 717 -31.11 -24.99 -15.12
C GLU A 717 -32.49 -25.44 -14.68
N ALA A 718 -33.48 -24.58 -14.90
CA ALA A 718 -34.86 -25.01 -14.90
C ALA A 718 -35.08 -25.90 -16.12
N ALA A 719 -35.34 -27.16 -15.83
CA ALA A 719 -35.73 -28.14 -16.84
C ALA A 719 -36.91 -27.59 -17.68
N ASN A 720 -36.75 -27.63 -19.01
CA ASN A 720 -37.79 -27.33 -19.97
C ASN A 720 -39.00 -28.27 -19.75
N PRO A 721 -40.21 -27.76 -19.63
CA PRO A 721 -41.40 -28.59 -19.79
C PRO A 721 -41.66 -28.89 -21.30
N PRO A 722 -42.30 -30.02 -21.61
CA PRO A 722 -42.46 -30.49 -23.00
C PRO A 722 -43.48 -29.65 -23.77
N ALA A 723 -43.23 -29.54 -25.08
CA ALA A 723 -44.05 -28.84 -26.03
C ALA A 723 -45.48 -29.45 -26.13
N GLY A 724 -46.51 -28.63 -26.02
CA GLY A 724 -47.90 -28.93 -26.36
C GLY A 724 -48.36 -28.04 -27.55
N PRO A 725 -49.36 -28.42 -28.31
CA PRO A 725 -49.46 -28.12 -29.75
C PRO A 725 -50.05 -26.74 -30.06
N SER A 726 -49.63 -26.26 -31.24
CA SER A 726 -50.07 -25.07 -31.94
C SER A 726 -51.58 -25.00 -32.20
N THR A 727 -52.23 -23.87 -31.89
CA THR A 727 -53.39 -23.41 -32.60
C THR A 727 -53.26 -21.92 -32.94
N SER A 728 -53.31 -21.68 -34.24
CA SER A 728 -53.42 -20.38 -34.89
C SER A 728 -54.79 -19.75 -34.60
N THR A 729 -54.85 -18.46 -34.28
CA THR A 729 -55.91 -17.57 -34.76
C THR A 729 -55.45 -16.11 -34.76
N SER A 730 -55.63 -15.52 -35.91
CA SER A 730 -55.55 -14.10 -36.23
C SER A 730 -56.61 -13.27 -35.50
N ASN A 731 -56.32 -12.01 -35.07
CA ASN A 731 -57.02 -10.82 -35.55
C ASN A 731 -56.52 -9.51 -34.92
N LYS A 732 -56.18 -8.67 -35.78
CA LYS A 732 -56.42 -7.22 -35.99
C LYS A 732 -56.99 -6.34 -34.86
N ALA A 733 -56.29 -5.24 -34.74
CA ALA A 733 -56.71 -3.83 -34.79
C ALA A 733 -57.27 -3.16 -33.53
N GLY A 734 -56.67 -2.01 -33.21
CA GLY A 734 -57.37 -0.74 -32.97
C GLY A 734 -57.34 -0.21 -31.54
N GLY A 735 -56.78 0.94 -31.40
CA GLY A 735 -56.96 1.87 -30.26
C GLY A 735 -55.65 2.48 -29.78
#